data_88bad15e21389d628f94eec42708308a
#
_entry.id   88bad15e21389d628f94eec42708308a
#
_cell.length_a   1.000
_cell.length_b   1.000
_cell.length_c   1.000
_cell.angle_alpha   90.00
_cell.angle_beta   90.00
_cell.angle_gamma   90.00
#
_symmetry.space_group_name_H-M   'P 1'
#
loop_
_entity.id
_entity.type
_entity.pdbx_description
1 polymer ?
#
loop_
_entity_poly.entity_id
_entity_poly.type
_entity_poly.pdbx_seq_one_letter_code
_entity_poly.pdbx_strand_id
1 'polypeptide(L)'
;MLTIPEKENRGSKEQEVAIMIDALADKGKKALEALSKKSQEEIDHIVHQMSLAAVDQHMVLAKLAHEETGRGIYEDKAIKNLYASEYIWNSIKDNKTVGIIGEDKEKGLTYVAEPIGVICGVTPTTNPTSTTIFKAMIAIKTGNPIIFAFHPSAQESSKRAAEVVLEAAMKAGAPKDIIQWIEVPSIEATKQLMNHKGIALVLATGGSGMVKSAYSTGKPALGVGPGNVPSYIEKTAHIKRAVNDIIGSKTFDNGMICASEQVVVIDKEIYKDVTNEFKAHQAYFVKKDELQRLENAIMNEQKTGIKPDIVGKSAVEIAELAGIPVPENTKLIIAEISGVGSDYPLSREKLSPVLALVKAQSTKQAFQICEDTLHFGGLGHTAVIHTEDETLQKDFGLRMKACRVLVNTPSAVGGIGDMYNELIPSLTLGCGSYGRNSISHNVSATDLLNIKKIAKRRNNTQIFKVPAQIYFEENAIMSLTTMDKIEKVMIVCDPGMVEFGYTKTVENVLRQRTEQPQIKIFSEVEPNPSTNTVYKGLEMMVDFQPDTIIALGGGSAMDAAKAMWMFFEHPETSFFGAKQKFLDIGKRTYKIGMPENATFICIPTTSGTGSEVTPFAVITDSETNVKYPLADFALTPDVAIIDPQFVMSVPKSVTADTGMDVLTHAMESYVSVMASDYTRGLSLQAIKLTFEYLKSSVEKGDKVSREKMHNASTLAGMAFANAFLGIAHSIAHKIGGEYGIPHGRANAILLPHIIRYNAKDPQKHALFPKYEFFRADTDYADIAKFLGLKGNTTEALVESLAKAVYELGQSVGIEMNLKSQGVSEEELNESIDRMAELAFEDQCTTANPKEALISEIKDIIQTSYDYKQ
;
A
#
# COMPACT_ATOMS: atom_id res chain seq x y z
N MET A 1 -51.64 48.83 2.87
CA MET A 1 -50.42 49.23 3.61
C MET A 1 -50.21 48.24 4.69
N LEU A 2 -49.39 47.23 4.45
CA LEU A 2 -48.87 46.32 5.46
C LEU A 2 -47.39 46.29 5.36
N THR A 3 -46.82 46.81 6.37
CA THR A 3 -45.48 47.16 6.70
C THR A 3 -44.52 45.99 6.55
N ILE A 4 -43.38 46.23 5.90
CA ILE A 4 -42.17 45.46 5.86
C ILE A 4 -41.29 45.91 7.04
N PRO A 5 -41.26 45.18 8.17
CA PRO A 5 -40.20 45.32 9.17
C PRO A 5 -39.33 44.04 9.38
N GLU A 6 -39.69 42.89 8.81
CA GLU A 6 -38.96 41.65 9.10
C GLU A 6 -37.66 41.46 8.29
N LYS A 7 -37.52 42.03 7.10
CA LYS A 7 -36.32 41.89 6.27
C LYS A 7 -35.14 42.74 6.75
N GLU A 8 -35.36 43.97 7.22
CA GLU A 8 -34.29 44.84 7.69
C GLU A 8 -33.70 44.36 9.03
N ASN A 9 -34.53 43.76 9.89
CA ASN A 9 -34.08 43.22 11.17
C ASN A 9 -33.33 41.87 11.06
N ARG A 10 -33.55 41.10 10.01
CA ARG A 10 -32.77 39.86 9.72
C ARG A 10 -31.36 40.19 9.21
N GLY A 11 -31.20 41.15 8.33
CA GLY A 11 -29.90 41.56 7.80
C GLY A 11 -28.95 42.10 8.87
N SER A 12 -29.46 42.87 9.84
CA SER A 12 -28.63 43.37 10.95
C SER A 12 -28.19 42.30 11.92
N LYS A 13 -29.05 41.35 12.25
CA LYS A 13 -28.72 40.19 13.10
C LYS A 13 -27.73 39.22 12.46
N GLU A 14 -27.85 38.90 11.17
CA GLU A 14 -26.91 38.11 10.45
C GLU A 14 -25.52 38.74 10.40
N GLN A 15 -25.45 40.06 10.27
CA GLN A 15 -24.21 40.82 10.25
C GLN A 15 -23.54 40.87 11.64
N GLU A 16 -24.29 41.03 12.71
CA GLU A 16 -23.81 40.95 14.09
C GLU A 16 -23.23 39.56 14.41
N VAL A 17 -23.89 38.49 13.97
CA VAL A 17 -23.38 37.11 14.10
C VAL A 17 -22.08 36.92 13.34
N ALA A 18 -21.98 37.43 12.12
CA ALA A 18 -20.76 37.31 11.32
C ALA A 18 -19.57 38.00 12.01
N ILE A 19 -19.76 39.21 12.53
CA ILE A 19 -18.72 39.98 13.28
C ILE A 19 -18.28 39.19 14.52
N MET A 20 -19.20 38.59 15.26
CA MET A 20 -18.88 37.78 16.42
C MET A 20 -18.04 36.53 16.01
N ILE A 21 -18.43 35.83 14.96
CA ILE A 21 -17.72 34.63 14.47
C ILE A 21 -16.33 35.01 13.96
N ASP A 22 -16.18 36.09 13.20
CA ASP A 22 -14.89 36.62 12.74
C ASP A 22 -13.95 36.86 13.95
N ALA A 23 -14.48 37.55 15.00
CA ALA A 23 -13.70 37.84 16.21
C ALA A 23 -13.25 36.58 16.96
N LEU A 24 -14.12 35.55 17.08
CA LEU A 24 -13.77 34.26 17.69
C LEU A 24 -12.69 33.54 16.87
N ALA A 25 -12.84 33.50 15.57
CA ALA A 25 -11.88 32.84 14.68
C ALA A 25 -10.50 33.51 14.71
N ASP A 26 -10.45 34.85 14.72
CA ASP A 26 -9.19 35.61 14.83
C ASP A 26 -8.49 35.39 16.17
N LYS A 27 -9.22 35.37 17.28
CA LYS A 27 -8.67 34.98 18.60
C LYS A 27 -8.17 33.54 18.58
N GLY A 28 -8.93 32.60 17.99
CA GLY A 28 -8.53 31.20 17.86
C GLY A 28 -7.23 31.04 17.04
N LYS A 29 -7.08 31.79 15.97
CA LYS A 29 -5.84 31.81 15.18
C LYS A 29 -4.63 32.26 16.00
N LYS A 30 -4.78 33.34 16.77
CA LYS A 30 -3.71 33.85 17.67
C LYS A 30 -3.38 32.81 18.77
N ALA A 31 -4.39 32.15 19.31
CA ALA A 31 -4.21 31.07 20.29
C ALA A 31 -3.46 29.88 19.68
N LEU A 32 -3.74 29.51 18.42
CA LEU A 32 -3.01 28.49 17.69
C LEU A 32 -1.52 28.84 17.53
N GLU A 33 -1.21 30.06 17.15
CA GLU A 33 0.16 30.55 17.03
C GLU A 33 0.91 30.53 18.37
N ALA A 34 0.21 30.75 19.48
CA ALA A 34 0.80 30.69 20.81
C ALA A 34 0.99 29.24 21.30
N LEU A 35 0.03 28.34 21.06
CA LEU A 35 0.12 26.93 21.41
C LEU A 35 1.22 26.21 20.60
N SER A 36 1.41 26.57 19.34
CA SER A 36 2.43 25.92 18.48
C SER A 36 3.87 26.13 18.96
N LYS A 37 4.10 27.03 19.91
CA LYS A 37 5.41 27.29 20.51
C LYS A 37 5.66 26.48 21.79
N LYS A 38 4.66 25.72 22.25
CA LYS A 38 4.77 24.93 23.48
C LYS A 38 5.38 23.56 23.21
N SER A 39 6.14 23.06 24.19
CA SER A 39 6.69 21.72 24.17
C SER A 39 5.61 20.66 24.45
N GLN A 40 5.95 19.40 24.20
CA GLN A 40 5.08 18.27 24.57
C GLN A 40 4.75 18.26 26.05
N GLU A 41 5.76 18.48 26.91
CA GLU A 41 5.62 18.48 28.37
C GLU A 41 4.71 19.64 28.84
N GLU A 42 4.80 20.81 28.23
CA GLU A 42 3.91 21.93 28.54
C GLU A 42 2.47 21.64 28.16
N ILE A 43 2.25 21.08 26.97
CA ILE A 43 0.90 20.69 26.51
C ILE A 43 0.34 19.58 27.43
N ASP A 44 1.14 18.60 27.77
CA ASP A 44 0.72 17.50 28.66
C ASP A 44 0.38 18.01 30.07
N HIS A 45 1.18 18.94 30.59
CA HIS A 45 0.89 19.59 31.88
C HIS A 45 -0.43 20.36 31.81
N ILE A 46 -0.69 21.14 30.77
CA ILE A 46 -1.94 21.87 30.56
C ILE A 46 -3.13 20.91 30.58
N VAL A 47 -3.09 19.86 29.76
CA VAL A 47 -4.21 18.90 29.63
C VAL A 47 -4.42 18.10 30.91
N HIS A 48 -3.34 17.76 31.63
CA HIS A 48 -3.45 17.12 32.92
C HIS A 48 -4.17 18.00 33.93
N GLN A 49 -3.85 19.31 33.98
CA GLN A 49 -4.54 20.25 34.90
C GLN A 49 -6.01 20.45 34.49
N MET A 50 -6.32 20.41 33.17
CA MET A 50 -7.72 20.40 32.73
C MET A 50 -8.47 19.17 33.20
N SER A 51 -7.86 18.00 33.11
CA SER A 51 -8.42 16.73 33.60
C SER A 51 -8.71 16.80 35.10
N LEU A 52 -7.71 17.20 35.91
CA LEU A 52 -7.86 17.31 37.37
C LEU A 52 -8.98 18.27 37.78
N ALA A 53 -9.10 19.43 37.11
CA ALA A 53 -10.17 20.37 37.38
C ALA A 53 -11.55 19.83 36.98
N ALA A 54 -11.65 19.09 35.90
CA ALA A 54 -12.88 18.43 35.50
C ALA A 54 -13.29 17.30 36.46
N VAL A 55 -12.32 16.54 36.99
CA VAL A 55 -12.53 15.56 38.03
C VAL A 55 -13.03 16.23 39.33
N ASP A 56 -12.40 17.33 39.79
CA ASP A 56 -12.79 18.06 40.96
C ASP A 56 -14.24 18.60 40.87
N GLN A 57 -14.64 19.07 39.68
CA GLN A 57 -15.94 19.69 39.47
C GLN A 57 -17.01 18.75 38.89
N HIS A 58 -16.75 17.44 38.81
CA HIS A 58 -17.63 16.49 38.10
C HIS A 58 -19.07 16.48 38.63
N MET A 59 -19.25 16.54 39.96
CA MET A 59 -20.57 16.57 40.59
C MET A 59 -21.32 17.88 40.33
N VAL A 60 -20.63 19.04 40.45
CA VAL A 60 -21.21 20.35 40.24
C VAL A 60 -21.68 20.48 38.79
N LEU A 61 -20.85 20.08 37.81
CA LEU A 61 -21.19 20.11 36.40
C LEU A 61 -22.33 19.13 36.07
N ALA A 62 -22.37 17.95 36.68
CA ALA A 62 -23.47 16.99 36.52
C ALA A 62 -24.79 17.54 37.01
N LYS A 63 -24.79 18.15 38.19
CA LYS A 63 -25.97 18.78 38.78
C LYS A 63 -26.51 19.89 37.87
N LEU A 64 -25.65 20.80 37.43
CA LEU A 64 -26.03 21.87 36.51
C LEU A 64 -26.63 21.35 35.21
N ALA A 65 -26.01 20.34 34.60
CA ALA A 65 -26.51 19.73 33.38
C ALA A 65 -27.87 19.03 33.57
N HIS A 66 -28.08 18.41 34.71
CA HIS A 66 -29.34 17.74 35.04
C HIS A 66 -30.46 18.79 35.25
N GLU A 67 -30.21 19.83 36.08
CA GLU A 67 -31.16 20.89 36.38
C GLU A 67 -31.53 21.73 35.14
N GLU A 68 -30.53 22.08 34.30
CA GLU A 68 -30.75 22.87 33.08
C GLU A 68 -31.55 22.11 32.03
N THR A 69 -31.19 20.85 31.78
CA THR A 69 -31.80 20.07 30.72
C THR A 69 -33.08 19.33 31.11
N GLY A 70 -33.27 19.08 32.41
CA GLY A 70 -34.35 18.26 32.94
C GLY A 70 -34.30 16.80 32.48
N ARG A 71 -33.09 16.29 32.13
CA ARG A 71 -32.91 14.98 31.49
C ARG A 71 -31.89 14.13 32.22
N GLY A 72 -32.14 12.84 32.20
CA GLY A 72 -31.17 11.82 32.66
C GLY A 72 -31.10 11.73 34.17
N ILE A 73 -30.01 11.14 34.64
CA ILE A 73 -29.74 10.85 36.04
C ILE A 73 -28.51 11.62 36.49
N TYR A 74 -28.62 12.37 37.58
CA TYR A 74 -27.54 13.22 38.09
C TYR A 74 -26.26 12.43 38.35
N GLU A 75 -26.37 11.28 39.02
CA GLU A 75 -25.25 10.42 39.35
C GLU A 75 -24.56 9.87 38.11
N ASP A 76 -25.31 9.46 37.09
CA ASP A 76 -24.76 8.95 35.85
C ASP A 76 -24.07 10.05 35.02
N LYS A 77 -24.56 11.31 35.09
CA LYS A 77 -23.87 12.46 34.51
C LYS A 77 -22.55 12.74 35.18
N ALA A 78 -22.47 12.53 36.51
CA ALA A 78 -21.24 12.64 37.25
C ALA A 78 -20.20 11.56 36.80
N ILE A 79 -20.66 10.33 36.59
CA ILE A 79 -19.84 9.24 36.05
C ILE A 79 -19.36 9.58 34.64
N LYS A 80 -20.25 10.13 33.79
CA LYS A 80 -19.84 10.60 32.44
C LYS A 80 -18.78 11.69 32.49
N ASN A 81 -18.84 12.62 33.41
CA ASN A 81 -17.83 13.67 33.58
C ASN A 81 -16.49 13.08 34.05
N LEU A 82 -16.51 12.12 34.99
CA LEU A 82 -15.32 11.38 35.42
C LEU A 82 -14.69 10.60 34.26
N TYR A 83 -15.51 9.90 33.48
CA TYR A 83 -15.06 9.21 32.28
C TYR A 83 -14.41 10.18 31.27
N ALA A 84 -15.05 11.32 31.00
CA ALA A 84 -14.55 12.31 30.06
C ALA A 84 -13.25 13.00 30.50
N SER A 85 -12.92 12.95 31.76
CA SER A 85 -11.68 13.51 32.33
C SER A 85 -10.64 12.43 32.61
N GLU A 86 -10.93 11.44 33.42
CA GLU A 86 -9.96 10.45 33.91
C GLU A 86 -9.59 9.43 32.82
N TYR A 87 -10.58 8.74 32.23
CA TYR A 87 -10.34 7.73 31.19
C TYR A 87 -9.74 8.36 29.91
N ILE A 88 -10.25 9.51 29.51
CA ILE A 88 -9.70 10.23 28.36
C ILE A 88 -8.26 10.67 28.63
N TRP A 89 -7.95 11.25 29.81
CA TRP A 89 -6.57 11.59 30.13
C TRP A 89 -5.64 10.37 30.06
N ASN A 90 -6.04 9.28 30.70
CA ASN A 90 -5.23 8.08 30.75
C ASN A 90 -4.96 7.50 29.33
N SER A 91 -5.90 7.64 28.41
CA SER A 91 -5.74 7.16 27.04
C SER A 91 -4.84 8.05 26.16
N ILE A 92 -4.72 9.35 26.50
CA ILE A 92 -3.98 10.30 25.66
C ILE A 92 -2.68 10.81 26.27
N LYS A 93 -2.44 10.61 27.60
CA LYS A 93 -1.27 11.16 28.30
C LYS A 93 0.06 10.80 27.65
N ASP A 94 0.21 9.57 27.17
CA ASP A 94 1.44 9.05 26.57
C ASP A 94 1.53 9.30 25.05
N ASN A 95 0.50 9.87 24.44
CA ASN A 95 0.49 10.18 23.01
C ASN A 95 1.43 11.36 22.72
N LYS A 96 2.40 11.14 21.87
CA LYS A 96 3.22 12.22 21.30
C LYS A 96 2.43 12.96 20.24
N THR A 97 2.22 14.26 20.45
CA THR A 97 1.35 15.11 19.62
C THR A 97 2.02 16.40 19.17
N VAL A 98 3.27 16.63 19.59
CA VAL A 98 4.03 17.86 19.30
C VAL A 98 5.41 17.50 18.71
N GLY A 99 5.74 18.10 17.59
CA GLY A 99 7.06 17.95 16.97
C GLY A 99 7.31 16.53 16.44
N ILE A 100 8.49 16.00 16.66
CA ILE A 100 8.86 14.64 16.19
C ILE A 100 8.21 13.60 17.10
N ILE A 101 7.29 12.84 16.53
CA ILE A 101 6.50 11.82 17.24
C ILE A 101 7.00 10.39 17.02
N GLY A 102 7.87 10.18 16.04
CA GLY A 102 8.46 8.87 15.78
C GLY A 102 9.48 8.90 14.67
N GLU A 103 10.37 7.91 14.70
CA GLU A 103 11.35 7.65 13.66
C GLU A 103 11.34 6.16 13.29
N ASP A 104 11.24 5.89 11.99
CA ASP A 104 11.47 4.57 11.41
C ASP A 104 12.82 4.62 10.69
N LYS A 105 13.86 4.19 11.37
CA LYS A 105 15.24 4.24 10.85
C LYS A 105 15.43 3.28 9.67
N GLU A 106 14.74 2.16 9.66
CA GLU A 106 14.83 1.17 8.58
C GLU A 106 14.21 1.71 7.29
N LYS A 107 13.08 2.42 7.41
CA LYS A 107 12.42 3.07 6.27
C LYS A 107 12.97 4.47 5.96
N GLY A 108 13.82 5.02 6.84
CA GLY A 108 14.34 6.38 6.71
C GLY A 108 13.24 7.45 6.80
N LEU A 109 12.22 7.22 7.65
CA LEU A 109 11.08 8.10 7.84
C LEU A 109 11.10 8.72 9.23
N THR A 110 10.88 10.03 9.31
CA THR A 110 10.62 10.75 10.56
C THR A 110 9.21 11.33 10.49
N TYR A 111 8.41 11.10 11.52
CA TYR A 111 7.03 11.56 11.64
C TYR A 111 6.98 12.82 12.50
N VAL A 112 6.37 13.87 11.98
CA VAL A 112 6.22 15.16 12.66
C VAL A 112 4.74 15.47 12.79
N ALA A 113 4.27 15.64 14.02
CA ALA A 113 2.92 16.06 14.32
C ALA A 113 2.78 17.58 14.31
N GLU A 114 1.72 18.05 13.69
CA GLU A 114 1.29 19.46 13.71
C GLU A 114 -0.20 19.56 14.00
N PRO A 115 -0.66 20.61 14.68
CA PRO A 115 -2.09 20.85 14.86
C PRO A 115 -2.80 21.02 13.49
N ILE A 116 -4.05 20.56 13.41
CA ILE A 116 -4.89 20.76 12.23
C ILE A 116 -5.23 22.25 12.08
N GLY A 117 -5.49 22.92 13.21
CA GLY A 117 -5.89 24.33 13.26
C GLY A 117 -7.03 24.57 14.23
N VAL A 118 -7.76 25.67 14.06
CA VAL A 118 -8.89 25.98 14.96
C VAL A 118 -10.06 25.05 14.68
N ILE A 119 -10.57 24.38 15.72
CA ILE A 119 -11.65 23.40 15.65
C ILE A 119 -13.00 24.03 15.99
N CYS A 120 -14.03 23.74 15.22
CA CYS A 120 -15.41 23.99 15.60
C CYS A 120 -15.95 22.76 16.35
N GLY A 121 -16.23 22.88 17.65
CA GLY A 121 -16.79 21.82 18.50
C GLY A 121 -18.29 21.99 18.66
N VAL A 122 -19.11 21.06 18.12
CA VAL A 122 -20.56 21.05 18.32
C VAL A 122 -20.92 20.01 19.37
N THR A 123 -21.64 20.40 20.42
CA THR A 123 -22.03 19.54 21.54
C THR A 123 -23.52 19.28 21.58
N PRO A 124 -23.93 18.06 22.00
CA PRO A 124 -25.35 17.70 22.12
C PRO A 124 -25.94 18.14 23.46
N THR A 125 -27.27 18.14 23.57
CA THR A 125 -27.98 18.34 24.83
C THR A 125 -27.98 17.12 25.76
N THR A 126 -27.71 15.93 25.21
CA THR A 126 -27.72 14.67 25.98
C THR A 126 -26.52 14.51 26.90
N ASN A 127 -25.36 15.00 26.49
CA ASN A 127 -24.09 14.87 27.21
C ASN A 127 -23.30 16.21 27.20
N PRO A 128 -23.87 17.33 27.68
CA PRO A 128 -23.33 18.65 27.41
C PRO A 128 -21.94 18.86 28.07
N THR A 129 -21.81 18.53 29.32
CA THR A 129 -20.58 18.76 30.11
C THR A 129 -19.47 17.79 29.72
N SER A 130 -19.76 16.49 29.71
CA SER A 130 -18.79 15.46 29.41
C SER A 130 -18.25 15.57 27.99
N THR A 131 -19.10 15.88 26.98
CA THR A 131 -18.65 16.10 25.59
C THR A 131 -17.79 17.35 25.46
N THR A 132 -18.08 18.41 26.20
CA THR A 132 -17.28 19.63 26.24
C THR A 132 -15.89 19.37 26.81
N ILE A 133 -15.81 18.68 27.98
CA ILE A 133 -14.53 18.27 28.58
C ILE A 133 -13.72 17.43 27.62
N PHE A 134 -14.31 16.36 27.10
CA PHE A 134 -13.65 15.45 26.15
C PHE A 134 -13.07 16.17 24.95
N LYS A 135 -13.89 16.96 24.25
CA LYS A 135 -13.46 17.69 23.04
C LYS A 135 -12.39 18.73 23.32
N ALA A 136 -12.49 19.44 24.44
CA ALA A 136 -11.47 20.39 24.86
C ALA A 136 -10.15 19.69 25.13
N MET A 137 -10.15 18.58 25.87
CA MET A 137 -8.92 17.86 26.21
C MET A 137 -8.20 17.32 24.97
N ILE A 138 -8.91 16.64 24.06
CA ILE A 138 -8.26 16.07 22.84
C ILE A 138 -7.81 17.16 21.87
N ALA A 139 -8.53 18.28 21.79
CA ALA A 139 -8.14 19.41 20.96
C ALA A 139 -6.85 20.07 21.50
N ILE A 140 -6.79 20.38 22.79
CA ILE A 140 -5.63 21.04 23.39
C ILE A 140 -4.42 20.09 23.44
N LYS A 141 -4.61 18.79 23.69
CA LYS A 141 -3.54 17.78 23.63
C LYS A 141 -2.80 17.80 22.27
N THR A 142 -3.48 18.18 21.22
CA THR A 142 -2.94 18.25 19.85
C THR A 142 -2.63 19.67 19.39
N GLY A 143 -2.62 20.63 20.34
CA GLY A 143 -2.29 22.03 20.05
C GLY A 143 -3.35 22.78 19.25
N ASN A 144 -4.58 22.27 19.17
CA ASN A 144 -5.68 22.87 18.42
C ASN A 144 -6.58 23.71 19.34
N PRO A 145 -6.72 25.02 19.16
CA PRO A 145 -7.79 25.79 19.81
C PRO A 145 -9.16 25.31 19.35
N ILE A 146 -10.14 25.37 20.24
CA ILE A 146 -11.50 24.94 19.96
C ILE A 146 -12.51 26.06 20.23
N ILE A 147 -13.47 26.25 19.32
CA ILE A 147 -14.59 27.17 19.47
C ILE A 147 -15.87 26.34 19.50
N PHE A 148 -16.57 26.38 20.62
CA PHE A 148 -17.77 25.59 20.80
C PHE A 148 -19.03 26.29 20.27
N ALA A 149 -19.89 25.49 19.65
CA ALA A 149 -21.30 25.78 19.41
C ALA A 149 -22.12 24.85 20.30
N PHE A 150 -22.53 25.33 21.44
CA PHE A 150 -23.35 24.57 22.41
C PHE A 150 -24.80 24.49 21.98
N HIS A 151 -25.49 23.45 22.43
CA HIS A 151 -26.92 23.35 22.21
C HIS A 151 -27.67 24.38 23.07
N PRO A 152 -28.66 25.13 22.52
CA PRO A 152 -29.35 26.18 23.29
C PRO A 152 -29.95 25.74 24.62
N SER A 153 -30.45 24.49 24.70
CA SER A 153 -31.05 23.93 25.93
C SER A 153 -30.01 23.35 26.93
N ALA A 154 -28.72 23.55 26.69
CA ALA A 154 -27.61 23.10 27.52
C ALA A 154 -26.44 24.10 27.44
N GLN A 155 -26.74 25.39 27.23
CA GLN A 155 -25.74 26.44 27.07
C GLN A 155 -24.93 26.68 28.33
N GLU A 156 -25.64 26.85 29.48
CA GLU A 156 -24.98 27.21 30.74
C GLU A 156 -24.14 26.07 31.29
N SER A 157 -24.61 24.84 31.27
CA SER A 157 -23.84 23.68 31.72
C SER A 157 -22.62 23.41 30.84
N SER A 158 -22.76 23.51 29.50
CA SER A 158 -21.66 23.36 28.57
C SER A 158 -20.63 24.49 28.70
N LYS A 159 -21.09 25.73 28.85
CA LYS A 159 -20.24 26.90 29.11
C LYS A 159 -19.46 26.74 30.41
N ARG A 160 -20.14 26.36 31.52
CA ARG A 160 -19.46 26.15 32.77
C ARG A 160 -18.40 25.03 32.72
N ALA A 161 -18.66 23.94 31.99
CA ALA A 161 -17.66 22.90 31.75
C ALA A 161 -16.45 23.46 30.96
N ALA A 162 -16.68 24.29 29.93
CA ALA A 162 -15.61 24.92 29.17
C ALA A 162 -14.79 25.90 30.05
N GLU A 163 -15.45 26.70 30.89
CA GLU A 163 -14.81 27.64 31.82
C GLU A 163 -13.90 26.90 32.81
N VAL A 164 -14.37 25.79 33.42
CA VAL A 164 -13.58 24.98 34.37
C VAL A 164 -12.28 24.49 33.75
N VAL A 165 -12.33 23.91 32.56
CA VAL A 165 -11.13 23.39 31.88
C VAL A 165 -10.26 24.52 31.34
N LEU A 166 -10.83 25.64 30.89
CA LEU A 166 -10.09 26.81 30.41
C LEU A 166 -9.32 27.48 31.54
N GLU A 167 -9.97 27.72 32.69
CA GLU A 167 -9.35 28.32 33.90
C GLU A 167 -8.16 27.50 34.37
N ALA A 168 -8.30 26.17 34.41
CA ALA A 168 -7.21 25.26 34.75
C ALA A 168 -6.07 25.30 33.73
N ALA A 169 -6.40 25.29 32.46
CA ALA A 169 -5.43 25.40 31.38
C ALA A 169 -4.64 26.73 31.46
N MET A 170 -5.32 27.84 31.70
CA MET A 170 -4.68 29.15 31.83
C MET A 170 -3.74 29.20 33.04
N LYS A 171 -4.15 28.66 34.17
CA LYS A 171 -3.28 28.53 35.38
C LYS A 171 -2.05 27.68 35.10
N ALA A 172 -2.17 26.71 34.23
CA ALA A 172 -1.05 25.88 33.74
C ALA A 172 -0.22 26.52 32.62
N GLY A 173 -0.49 27.77 32.24
CA GLY A 173 0.28 28.54 31.26
C GLY A 173 -0.25 28.49 29.83
N ALA A 174 -1.47 28.05 29.60
CA ALA A 174 -2.10 28.12 28.30
C ALA A 174 -2.55 29.54 27.93
N PRO A 175 -2.59 29.89 26.63
CA PRO A 175 -3.21 31.15 26.17
C PRO A 175 -4.69 31.20 26.50
N LYS A 176 -5.21 32.40 26.73
CA LYS A 176 -6.61 32.65 27.21
C LYS A 176 -7.69 32.22 26.21
N ASP A 177 -7.42 32.27 24.93
CA ASP A 177 -8.42 32.07 23.87
C ASP A 177 -8.32 30.66 23.20
N ILE A 178 -7.74 29.67 23.92
CA ILE A 178 -7.62 28.30 23.41
C ILE A 178 -8.94 27.53 23.40
N ILE A 179 -9.85 27.91 24.29
CA ILE A 179 -11.21 27.38 24.37
C ILE A 179 -12.15 28.58 24.36
N GLN A 180 -13.04 28.61 23.39
CA GLN A 180 -14.01 29.68 23.19
C GLN A 180 -15.38 29.08 22.88
N TRP A 181 -16.42 29.90 22.92
CA TRP A 181 -17.80 29.50 22.59
C TRP A 181 -18.61 30.64 22.01
N ILE A 182 -19.71 30.29 21.34
CA ILE A 182 -20.73 31.23 20.89
C ILE A 182 -21.56 31.62 22.12
N GLU A 183 -21.52 32.89 22.51
CA GLU A 183 -22.24 33.39 23.71
C GLU A 183 -23.77 33.35 23.51
N VAL A 184 -24.25 33.68 22.32
CA VAL A 184 -25.70 33.64 22.00
C VAL A 184 -25.93 32.52 20.98
N PRO A 185 -26.31 31.32 21.42
CA PRO A 185 -26.44 30.16 20.56
C PRO A 185 -27.60 30.30 19.59
N SER A 186 -27.35 30.01 18.31
CA SER A 186 -28.38 29.93 17.29
C SER A 186 -27.93 28.94 16.18
N ILE A 187 -28.91 28.43 15.42
CA ILE A 187 -28.63 27.59 14.26
C ILE A 187 -27.77 28.34 13.22
N GLU A 188 -28.07 29.65 13.02
CA GLU A 188 -27.32 30.49 12.09
C GLU A 188 -25.89 30.70 12.55
N ALA A 189 -25.65 31.06 13.83
CA ALA A 189 -24.33 31.24 14.39
C ALA A 189 -23.49 29.93 14.28
N THR A 190 -24.08 28.79 14.58
CA THR A 190 -23.43 27.47 14.44
C THR A 190 -23.06 27.19 12.98
N LYS A 191 -23.96 27.48 12.04
CA LYS A 191 -23.72 27.30 10.61
C LYS A 191 -22.61 28.22 10.10
N GLN A 192 -22.63 29.49 10.50
CA GLN A 192 -21.60 30.48 10.15
C GLN A 192 -20.23 30.04 10.70
N LEU A 193 -20.16 29.62 11.96
CA LEU A 193 -18.93 29.13 12.57
C LEU A 193 -18.39 27.90 11.79
N MET A 194 -19.21 26.88 11.54
CA MET A 194 -18.80 25.70 10.80
C MET A 194 -18.24 26.04 9.40
N ASN A 195 -18.82 27.02 8.71
CA ASN A 195 -18.41 27.44 7.37
C ASN A 195 -17.27 28.49 7.36
N HIS A 196 -16.92 29.10 8.51
CA HIS A 196 -15.96 30.16 8.58
C HIS A 196 -14.56 29.73 8.13
N LYS A 197 -13.91 30.50 7.26
CA LYS A 197 -12.58 30.21 6.67
C LYS A 197 -11.47 29.97 7.69
N GLY A 198 -11.58 30.54 8.89
CA GLY A 198 -10.63 30.35 9.99
C GLY A 198 -10.80 29.03 10.74
N ILE A 199 -11.83 28.24 10.45
CA ILE A 199 -12.05 26.90 11.02
C ILE A 199 -11.43 25.85 10.11
N ALA A 200 -10.60 24.99 10.69
CA ALA A 200 -9.90 23.93 9.97
C ALA A 200 -10.65 22.59 9.97
N LEU A 201 -11.37 22.31 11.07
CA LEU A 201 -12.09 21.04 11.24
C LEU A 201 -13.37 21.26 12.03
N VAL A 202 -14.42 20.52 11.69
CA VAL A 202 -15.67 20.46 12.45
C VAL A 202 -15.77 19.15 13.21
N LEU A 203 -15.76 19.22 14.56
CA LEU A 203 -15.92 18.06 15.45
C LEU A 203 -17.36 18.07 16.01
N ALA A 204 -18.28 17.36 15.33
CA ALA A 204 -19.71 17.46 15.62
C ALA A 204 -20.26 16.20 16.30
N THR A 205 -20.99 16.39 17.42
CA THR A 205 -21.81 15.35 18.05
C THR A 205 -23.24 15.87 18.14
N GLY A 206 -24.18 15.19 17.50
CA GLY A 206 -25.57 15.65 17.46
C GLY A 206 -26.46 14.80 16.57
N GLY A 207 -27.69 15.22 16.37
CA GLY A 207 -28.63 14.54 15.49
C GLY A 207 -28.19 14.53 14.02
N SER A 208 -28.82 13.66 13.22
CA SER A 208 -28.49 13.44 11.80
C SER A 208 -28.44 14.73 10.96
N GLY A 209 -29.33 15.71 11.22
CA GLY A 209 -29.35 17.01 10.55
C GLY A 209 -28.07 17.83 10.81
N MET A 210 -27.60 17.88 12.05
CA MET A 210 -26.40 18.59 12.44
C MET A 210 -25.15 17.94 11.83
N VAL A 211 -25.06 16.63 11.88
CA VAL A 211 -23.96 15.87 11.27
C VAL A 211 -23.92 16.07 9.74
N LYS A 212 -25.09 16.03 9.08
CA LYS A 212 -25.18 16.34 7.66
C LYS A 212 -24.70 17.77 7.34
N SER A 213 -25.06 18.75 8.17
CA SER A 213 -24.59 20.13 8.02
C SER A 213 -23.07 20.22 8.17
N ALA A 214 -22.48 19.55 9.16
CA ALA A 214 -21.03 19.51 9.36
C ALA A 214 -20.30 18.97 8.11
N TYR A 215 -20.72 17.83 7.58
CA TYR A 215 -20.12 17.25 6.36
C TYR A 215 -20.40 18.05 5.08
N SER A 216 -21.42 18.90 5.08
CA SER A 216 -21.77 19.75 3.91
C SER A 216 -20.98 21.04 3.83
N THR A 217 -20.07 21.31 4.78
CA THR A 217 -19.25 22.53 4.82
C THR A 217 -18.09 22.52 3.81
N GLY A 218 -17.77 21.37 3.22
CA GLY A 218 -16.58 21.18 2.38
C GLY A 218 -15.25 21.15 3.17
N LYS A 219 -15.31 21.14 4.50
CA LYS A 219 -14.17 21.04 5.40
C LYS A 219 -14.03 19.62 5.94
N PRO A 220 -12.82 19.24 6.43
CA PRO A 220 -12.69 18.04 7.26
C PRO A 220 -13.71 18.07 8.41
N ALA A 221 -14.46 17.01 8.57
CA ALA A 221 -15.44 16.89 9.63
C ALA A 221 -15.37 15.50 10.26
N LEU A 222 -15.42 15.46 11.59
CA LEU A 222 -15.56 14.27 12.40
C LEU A 222 -16.94 14.37 13.09
N GLY A 223 -17.93 13.76 12.48
CA GLY A 223 -19.31 13.83 12.94
C GLY A 223 -19.85 12.45 13.24
N VAL A 224 -20.68 12.38 14.29
CA VAL A 224 -21.32 11.13 14.72
C VAL A 224 -22.83 11.31 14.73
N GLY A 225 -23.51 10.40 14.04
CA GLY A 225 -24.95 10.32 13.91
C GLY A 225 -25.62 9.50 15.04
N PRO A 226 -26.96 9.33 14.95
CA PRO A 226 -27.72 8.51 15.90
C PRO A 226 -27.31 7.02 15.80
N GLY A 227 -27.49 6.31 16.91
CA GLY A 227 -27.27 4.87 16.99
C GLY A 227 -28.60 4.11 17.09
N ASN A 228 -28.77 3.06 16.32
CA ASN A 228 -29.89 2.13 16.48
C ASN A 228 -29.31 0.72 16.69
N VAL A 229 -28.98 0.44 17.94
CA VAL A 229 -28.15 -0.71 18.32
C VAL A 229 -28.95 -1.99 18.51
N PRO A 230 -28.73 -3.04 17.69
CA PRO A 230 -29.24 -4.38 17.96
C PRO A 230 -28.37 -5.09 19.01
N SER A 231 -29.01 -5.85 19.89
CA SER A 231 -28.36 -6.73 20.86
C SER A 231 -28.94 -8.14 20.73
N TYR A 232 -28.11 -9.10 20.32
CA TYR A 232 -28.55 -10.49 20.14
C TYR A 232 -28.15 -11.35 21.34
N ILE A 233 -29.12 -11.98 22.00
CA ILE A 233 -28.89 -12.98 23.05
C ILE A 233 -29.08 -14.37 22.44
N GLU A 234 -27.96 -15.01 22.16
CA GLU A 234 -27.90 -16.34 21.57
C GLU A 234 -28.07 -17.42 22.66
N LYS A 235 -28.55 -18.60 22.28
CA LYS A 235 -28.90 -19.68 23.22
C LYS A 235 -27.79 -20.12 24.18
N THR A 236 -26.50 -19.93 23.82
CA THR A 236 -25.36 -20.26 24.72
C THR A 236 -25.00 -19.13 25.68
N ALA A 237 -25.66 -17.98 25.57
CA ALA A 237 -25.36 -16.83 26.39
C ALA A 237 -25.57 -17.09 27.89
N HIS A 238 -24.73 -16.47 28.70
CA HIS A 238 -24.95 -16.43 30.16
C HIS A 238 -26.09 -15.44 30.47
N ILE A 239 -27.33 -15.93 30.56
CA ILE A 239 -28.57 -15.15 30.63
C ILE A 239 -28.49 -14.02 31.64
N LYS A 240 -28.10 -14.33 32.90
CA LYS A 240 -28.05 -13.33 33.99
C LYS A 240 -27.10 -12.18 33.66
N ARG A 241 -25.93 -12.50 33.10
CA ARG A 241 -24.96 -11.48 32.67
C ARG A 241 -25.53 -10.63 31.52
N ALA A 242 -26.05 -11.27 30.46
CA ALA A 242 -26.61 -10.57 29.30
C ALA A 242 -27.75 -9.62 29.69
N VAL A 243 -28.67 -10.06 30.55
CA VAL A 243 -29.78 -9.23 31.03
C VAL A 243 -29.28 -8.09 31.92
N ASN A 244 -28.35 -8.37 32.84
CA ASN A 244 -27.76 -7.34 33.68
C ASN A 244 -27.04 -6.25 32.83
N ASP A 245 -26.25 -6.67 31.84
CA ASP A 245 -25.53 -5.78 30.94
C ASP A 245 -26.49 -4.88 30.15
N ILE A 246 -27.56 -5.45 29.61
CA ILE A 246 -28.57 -4.71 28.85
C ILE A 246 -29.35 -3.74 29.73
N ILE A 247 -29.76 -4.16 30.92
CA ILE A 247 -30.45 -3.28 31.87
C ILE A 247 -29.53 -2.15 32.31
N GLY A 248 -28.31 -2.46 32.77
CA GLY A 248 -27.33 -1.45 33.19
C GLY A 248 -27.05 -0.45 32.06
N SER A 249 -26.83 -0.95 30.84
CA SER A 249 -26.60 -0.11 29.69
C SER A 249 -27.81 0.76 29.30
N LYS A 250 -29.00 0.19 29.28
CA LYS A 250 -30.21 0.88 28.82
C LYS A 250 -30.76 1.87 29.85
N THR A 251 -30.50 1.67 31.11
CA THR A 251 -30.92 2.59 32.21
C THR A 251 -29.87 3.64 32.51
N PHE A 252 -28.62 3.48 32.11
CA PHE A 252 -27.57 4.45 32.32
C PHE A 252 -27.93 5.81 31.73
N ASP A 253 -27.99 6.82 32.54
CA ASP A 253 -28.47 8.18 32.26
C ASP A 253 -29.79 8.18 31.46
N ASN A 254 -30.74 7.31 31.85
CA ASN A 254 -32.00 7.06 31.15
C ASN A 254 -31.85 6.80 29.65
N GLY A 255 -30.83 6.04 29.27
CA GLY A 255 -30.61 5.60 27.88
C GLY A 255 -30.09 6.69 26.93
N MET A 256 -29.48 7.74 27.45
CA MET A 256 -28.99 8.87 26.66
C MET A 256 -27.59 8.70 26.08
N ILE A 257 -27.06 7.50 26.02
CA ILE A 257 -25.86 7.22 25.20
C ILE A 257 -26.32 6.61 23.88
N CYS A 258 -25.85 7.16 22.75
CA CYS A 258 -26.18 6.71 21.40
C CYS A 258 -25.80 5.24 21.11
N ALA A 259 -24.89 4.67 21.91
CA ALA A 259 -24.52 3.26 21.85
C ALA A 259 -25.47 2.35 22.67
N SER A 260 -26.48 2.87 23.38
CA SER A 260 -27.39 2.02 24.17
C SER A 260 -28.28 1.16 23.27
N GLU A 261 -28.61 -0.02 23.74
CA GLU A 261 -29.42 -1.02 23.03
C GLU A 261 -30.82 -0.45 22.69
N GLN A 262 -31.28 -0.73 21.48
CA GLN A 262 -32.60 -0.29 21.01
C GLN A 262 -33.53 -1.47 20.71
N VAL A 263 -32.98 -2.56 20.19
CA VAL A 263 -33.70 -3.79 19.86
C VAL A 263 -32.89 -4.97 20.44
N VAL A 264 -33.54 -5.76 21.29
CA VAL A 264 -32.99 -7.04 21.77
C VAL A 264 -33.63 -8.17 21.02
N VAL A 265 -32.79 -9.00 20.40
CA VAL A 265 -33.19 -10.20 19.67
C VAL A 265 -32.83 -11.41 20.53
N ILE A 266 -33.76 -12.32 20.74
CA ILE A 266 -33.57 -13.46 21.64
C ILE A 266 -33.92 -14.75 20.91
N ASP A 267 -33.04 -15.75 21.00
CA ASP A 267 -33.34 -17.10 20.54
C ASP A 267 -34.57 -17.69 21.22
N LYS A 268 -35.43 -18.34 20.45
CA LYS A 268 -36.69 -18.94 20.94
C LYS A 268 -36.46 -19.92 22.09
N GLU A 269 -35.35 -20.64 22.10
CA GLU A 269 -34.99 -21.65 23.07
C GLU A 269 -34.85 -21.08 24.50
N ILE A 270 -34.28 -19.89 24.62
CA ILE A 270 -34.03 -19.22 25.89
C ILE A 270 -34.98 -18.05 26.15
N TYR A 271 -35.91 -17.78 25.25
CA TYR A 271 -36.80 -16.62 25.30
C TYR A 271 -37.50 -16.45 26.65
N LYS A 272 -38.06 -17.55 27.18
CA LYS A 272 -38.80 -17.54 28.43
C LYS A 272 -37.92 -17.21 29.63
N ASP A 273 -36.71 -17.76 29.64
CA ASP A 273 -35.77 -17.58 30.78
C ASP A 273 -35.22 -16.13 30.78
N VAL A 274 -34.87 -15.61 29.57
CA VAL A 274 -34.46 -14.21 29.41
C VAL A 274 -35.57 -13.23 29.82
N THR A 275 -36.81 -13.47 29.38
CA THR A 275 -37.93 -12.57 29.74
C THR A 275 -38.27 -12.64 31.25
N ASN A 276 -38.14 -13.81 31.89
CA ASN A 276 -38.29 -13.95 33.33
C ASN A 276 -37.18 -13.20 34.09
N GLU A 277 -35.93 -13.26 33.60
CA GLU A 277 -34.83 -12.53 34.20
C GLU A 277 -35.01 -11.00 34.10
N PHE A 278 -35.47 -10.48 32.97
CA PHE A 278 -35.82 -9.07 32.82
C PHE A 278 -36.91 -8.64 33.86
N LYS A 279 -37.96 -9.47 34.01
CA LYS A 279 -39.05 -9.21 35.00
C LYS A 279 -38.51 -9.21 36.44
N ALA A 280 -37.64 -10.13 36.78
CA ALA A 280 -37.01 -10.21 38.08
C ALA A 280 -36.20 -8.94 38.42
N HIS A 281 -35.72 -8.20 37.41
CA HIS A 281 -35.00 -6.94 37.53
C HIS A 281 -35.86 -5.69 37.26
N GLN A 282 -37.19 -5.76 37.55
CA GLN A 282 -38.15 -4.66 37.46
C GLN A 282 -38.35 -4.08 36.05
N ALA A 283 -38.20 -4.88 35.00
CA ALA A 283 -38.62 -4.50 33.67
C ALA A 283 -40.12 -4.75 33.51
N TYR A 284 -40.85 -3.76 32.99
CA TYR A 284 -42.27 -3.84 32.70
C TYR A 284 -42.50 -4.25 31.25
N PHE A 285 -43.18 -5.34 31.03
CA PHE A 285 -43.55 -5.81 29.69
C PHE A 285 -44.91 -5.23 29.29
N VAL A 286 -44.91 -4.41 28.26
CA VAL A 286 -46.10 -3.72 27.74
C VAL A 286 -47.11 -4.73 27.21
N LYS A 287 -48.38 -4.63 27.59
CA LYS A 287 -49.45 -5.47 27.10
C LYS A 287 -49.86 -5.03 25.67
N LYS A 288 -50.50 -5.92 24.93
CA LYS A 288 -50.89 -5.64 23.54
C LYS A 288 -51.80 -4.41 23.38
N ASP A 289 -52.71 -4.20 24.33
CA ASP A 289 -53.60 -3.02 24.37
C ASP A 289 -52.91 -1.72 24.83
N GLU A 290 -51.73 -1.83 25.41
CA GLU A 290 -50.89 -0.71 25.84
C GLU A 290 -49.91 -0.26 24.77
N LEU A 291 -49.55 -1.13 23.84
CA LEU A 291 -48.49 -0.92 22.86
C LEU A 291 -48.71 0.35 22.02
N GLN A 292 -49.94 0.57 21.53
CA GLN A 292 -50.27 1.74 20.72
C GLN A 292 -50.19 3.03 21.55
N ARG A 293 -50.52 2.98 22.85
CA ARG A 293 -50.41 4.15 23.76
C ARG A 293 -48.96 4.50 23.98
N LEU A 294 -48.09 3.51 24.22
CA LEU A 294 -46.65 3.69 24.34
C LEU A 294 -46.05 4.31 23.07
N GLU A 295 -46.40 3.76 21.92
CA GLU A 295 -45.94 4.24 20.62
C GLU A 295 -46.35 5.72 20.39
N ASN A 296 -47.61 6.06 20.67
CA ASN A 296 -48.08 7.45 20.55
C ASN A 296 -47.45 8.41 21.55
N ALA A 297 -47.01 7.94 22.72
CA ALA A 297 -46.32 8.76 23.71
C ALA A 297 -44.87 9.04 23.26
N ILE A 298 -44.19 8.09 22.63
CA ILE A 298 -42.77 8.14 22.26
C ILE A 298 -42.56 8.81 20.90
N MET A 299 -43.36 8.39 19.87
CA MET A 299 -43.12 8.78 18.49
C MET A 299 -43.79 10.13 18.15
N ASN A 300 -43.16 10.87 17.21
CA ASN A 300 -43.80 12.03 16.59
C ASN A 300 -45.04 11.60 15.76
N GLU A 301 -45.87 12.54 15.35
CA GLU A 301 -47.09 12.26 14.60
C GLU A 301 -46.89 11.47 13.32
N GLN A 302 -45.78 11.71 12.62
CA GLN A 302 -45.37 11.02 11.38
C GLN A 302 -44.69 9.68 11.63
N LYS A 303 -44.42 9.30 12.87
CA LYS A 303 -43.66 8.10 13.31
C LYS A 303 -42.26 8.00 12.68
N THR A 304 -41.69 9.13 12.27
CA THR A 304 -40.38 9.21 11.65
C THR A 304 -39.24 9.51 12.64
N GLY A 305 -39.58 9.92 13.87
CA GLY A 305 -38.66 10.24 14.95
C GLY A 305 -39.37 10.21 16.31
N ILE A 306 -38.58 10.42 17.37
CA ILE A 306 -39.09 10.50 18.74
C ILE A 306 -39.51 11.93 19.10
N LYS A 307 -40.41 12.05 20.04
CA LYS A 307 -40.72 13.34 20.64
C LYS A 307 -39.59 13.82 21.51
N PRO A 308 -39.18 15.12 21.45
CA PRO A 308 -38.08 15.62 22.28
C PRO A 308 -38.32 15.45 23.80
N ASP A 309 -39.55 15.45 24.21
CA ASP A 309 -39.97 15.47 25.64
C ASP A 309 -39.72 14.11 26.34
N ILE A 310 -39.54 13.01 25.59
CA ILE A 310 -39.27 11.71 26.18
C ILE A 310 -37.80 11.43 26.39
N VAL A 311 -36.93 12.22 25.78
CA VAL A 311 -35.49 12.01 25.78
C VAL A 311 -34.94 12.19 27.21
N GLY A 312 -34.34 11.14 27.78
CA GLY A 312 -33.75 11.15 29.09
C GLY A 312 -34.77 11.08 30.26
N LYS A 313 -36.03 10.83 29.97
CA LYS A 313 -37.06 10.59 30.99
C LYS A 313 -36.92 9.17 31.52
N SER A 314 -37.31 8.99 32.81
CA SER A 314 -37.39 7.66 33.43
C SER A 314 -38.46 6.77 32.85
N ALA A 315 -38.37 5.47 33.09
CA ALA A 315 -39.38 4.51 32.65
C ALA A 315 -40.77 4.85 33.21
N VAL A 316 -40.85 5.30 34.49
CA VAL A 316 -42.09 5.66 35.16
C VAL A 316 -42.70 6.90 34.51
N GLU A 317 -41.96 7.97 34.30
CA GLU A 317 -42.43 9.18 33.61
C GLU A 317 -42.97 8.88 32.17
N ILE A 318 -42.28 8.00 31.42
CA ILE A 318 -42.72 7.62 30.10
C ILE A 318 -44.03 6.80 30.15
N ALA A 319 -44.13 5.89 31.11
CA ALA A 319 -45.36 5.15 31.35
C ALA A 319 -46.54 6.05 31.70
N GLU A 320 -46.30 7.05 32.53
CA GLU A 320 -47.28 8.08 32.89
C GLU A 320 -47.77 8.88 31.67
N LEU A 321 -46.82 9.35 30.84
CA LEU A 321 -47.13 10.03 29.56
C LEU A 321 -47.90 9.15 28.58
N ALA A 322 -47.70 7.84 28.63
CA ALA A 322 -48.46 6.86 27.86
C ALA A 322 -49.80 6.42 28.47
N GLY A 323 -50.08 6.85 29.72
CA GLY A 323 -51.23 6.42 30.48
C GLY A 323 -51.21 4.92 30.82
N ILE A 324 -50.02 4.37 31.04
CA ILE A 324 -49.79 2.95 31.37
C ILE A 324 -49.43 2.83 32.85
N PRO A 325 -50.25 2.18 33.69
CA PRO A 325 -49.90 1.99 35.09
C PRO A 325 -48.78 1.00 35.25
N VAL A 326 -47.67 1.43 35.83
CA VAL A 326 -46.50 0.59 36.12
C VAL A 326 -46.13 0.71 37.62
N PRO A 327 -45.45 -0.26 38.19
CA PRO A 327 -44.88 -0.13 39.56
C PRO A 327 -43.90 1.05 39.65
N GLU A 328 -43.85 1.74 40.77
CA GLU A 328 -42.98 2.91 41.01
C GLU A 328 -41.45 2.57 40.81
N ASN A 329 -41.07 1.33 41.07
CA ASN A 329 -39.72 0.84 40.94
C ASN A 329 -39.37 0.32 39.51
N THR A 330 -40.23 0.56 38.51
CA THR A 330 -39.99 0.14 37.13
C THR A 330 -38.77 0.83 36.57
N LYS A 331 -37.79 0.06 36.14
CA LYS A 331 -36.50 0.54 35.59
C LYS A 331 -36.50 0.61 34.07
N LEU A 332 -37.22 -0.31 33.41
CA LEU A 332 -37.17 -0.47 31.98
C LEU A 332 -38.54 -0.84 31.46
N ILE A 333 -38.98 -0.25 30.36
CA ILE A 333 -40.21 -0.64 29.62
C ILE A 333 -39.78 -1.49 28.43
N ILE A 334 -40.34 -2.69 28.30
CA ILE A 334 -40.07 -3.62 27.19
C ILE A 334 -41.34 -3.75 26.32
N ALA A 335 -41.21 -3.42 25.04
CA ALA A 335 -42.23 -3.62 24.01
C ALA A 335 -41.87 -4.83 23.15
N GLU A 336 -42.66 -5.90 23.26
CA GLU A 336 -42.56 -7.06 22.37
C GLU A 336 -43.10 -6.68 20.99
N ILE A 337 -42.24 -6.78 19.95
CA ILE A 337 -42.61 -6.47 18.57
C ILE A 337 -42.28 -7.65 17.65
N SER A 338 -42.94 -7.73 16.50
CA SER A 338 -42.79 -8.87 15.58
C SER A 338 -41.76 -8.64 14.45
N GLY A 339 -41.20 -7.43 14.34
CA GLY A 339 -40.25 -7.07 13.29
C GLY A 339 -39.60 -5.72 13.54
N VAL A 340 -38.86 -5.26 12.55
CA VAL A 340 -38.10 -4.00 12.57
C VAL A 340 -38.49 -3.19 11.32
N GLY A 341 -38.45 -1.87 11.42
CA GLY A 341 -38.73 -0.98 10.31
C GLY A 341 -39.90 -0.03 10.55
N SER A 342 -40.41 0.60 9.49
CA SER A 342 -41.45 1.63 9.57
C SER A 342 -42.77 1.11 10.19
N ASP A 343 -43.09 -0.16 10.01
CA ASP A 343 -44.29 -0.78 10.58
C ASP A 343 -44.17 -1.09 12.07
N TYR A 344 -42.93 -0.99 12.58
CA TYR A 344 -42.58 -1.21 14.00
C TYR A 344 -41.76 -0.02 14.52
N PRO A 345 -42.38 1.19 14.68
CA PRO A 345 -41.65 2.42 14.97
C PRO A 345 -40.80 2.37 16.27
N LEU A 346 -41.21 1.56 17.25
CA LEU A 346 -40.49 1.33 18.49
C LEU A 346 -39.16 0.58 18.27
N SER A 347 -38.87 0.11 17.06
CA SER A 347 -37.52 -0.42 16.71
C SER A 347 -36.47 0.68 16.40
N ARG A 348 -36.87 1.99 16.42
CA ARG A 348 -35.95 3.13 16.30
C ARG A 348 -35.17 3.43 17.60
N GLU A 349 -34.13 4.25 17.46
CA GLU A 349 -33.48 4.88 18.61
C GLU A 349 -34.46 5.70 19.42
N LYS A 350 -34.44 5.52 20.75
CA LYS A 350 -35.42 6.14 21.65
C LYS A 350 -34.81 7.07 22.69
N LEU A 351 -33.48 7.00 22.94
CA LEU A 351 -32.77 7.77 23.95
C LEU A 351 -33.51 7.84 25.30
N SER A 352 -34.04 6.71 25.73
CA SER A 352 -34.88 6.54 26.92
C SER A 352 -34.83 5.07 27.35
N PRO A 353 -35.23 4.74 28.59
CA PRO A 353 -35.28 3.36 29.09
C PRO A 353 -36.50 2.57 28.55
N VAL A 354 -36.65 2.59 27.23
CA VAL A 354 -37.59 1.80 26.47
C VAL A 354 -36.87 0.91 25.47
N LEU A 355 -37.16 -0.38 25.50
CA LEU A 355 -36.47 -1.40 24.71
C LEU A 355 -37.47 -2.16 23.85
N ALA A 356 -37.22 -2.35 22.57
CA ALA A 356 -37.94 -3.26 21.72
C ALA A 356 -37.37 -4.68 21.87
N LEU A 357 -38.18 -5.69 21.88
CA LEU A 357 -37.80 -7.08 22.01
C LEU A 357 -38.41 -7.92 20.90
N VAL A 358 -37.58 -8.73 20.25
CA VAL A 358 -37.96 -9.61 19.13
C VAL A 358 -37.53 -11.03 19.41
N LYS A 359 -38.43 -11.99 19.22
CA LYS A 359 -38.13 -13.42 19.32
C LYS A 359 -37.70 -13.96 17.98
N ALA A 360 -36.47 -14.49 17.90
CA ALA A 360 -35.92 -15.12 16.69
C ALA A 360 -36.17 -16.64 16.69
N GLN A 361 -36.55 -17.19 15.53
CA GLN A 361 -36.78 -18.63 15.33
C GLN A 361 -35.49 -19.40 15.02
N SER A 362 -34.45 -18.70 14.58
CA SER A 362 -33.12 -19.23 14.23
C SER A 362 -32.07 -18.16 14.26
N THR A 363 -30.80 -18.55 14.39
CA THR A 363 -29.63 -17.64 14.30
C THR A 363 -29.63 -16.83 13.00
N LYS A 364 -29.99 -17.44 11.88
CA LYS A 364 -30.13 -16.73 10.58
C LYS A 364 -31.12 -15.59 10.65
N GLN A 365 -32.29 -15.83 11.27
CA GLN A 365 -33.33 -14.81 11.45
C GLN A 365 -32.86 -13.74 12.46
N ALA A 366 -32.16 -14.12 13.54
CA ALA A 366 -31.62 -13.18 14.51
C ALA A 366 -30.64 -12.21 13.85
N PHE A 367 -29.73 -12.72 13.05
CA PHE A 367 -28.78 -11.90 12.28
C PHE A 367 -29.51 -10.94 11.34
N GLN A 368 -30.52 -11.42 10.62
CA GLN A 368 -31.31 -10.57 9.70
C GLN A 368 -32.01 -9.43 10.46
N ILE A 369 -32.61 -9.70 11.61
CA ILE A 369 -33.26 -8.68 12.44
C ILE A 369 -32.26 -7.65 12.96
N CYS A 370 -31.05 -8.09 13.32
CA CYS A 370 -29.97 -7.18 13.71
C CYS A 370 -29.51 -6.29 12.53
N GLU A 371 -29.35 -6.86 11.34
CA GLU A 371 -29.06 -6.09 10.12
C GLU A 371 -30.15 -5.08 9.81
N ASP A 372 -31.42 -5.50 9.85
CA ASP A 372 -32.58 -4.63 9.58
C ASP A 372 -32.64 -3.48 10.61
N THR A 373 -32.28 -3.75 11.87
CA THR A 373 -32.16 -2.71 12.93
C THR A 373 -31.11 -1.68 12.59
N LEU A 374 -29.90 -2.12 12.16
CA LEU A 374 -28.85 -1.21 11.72
C LEU A 374 -29.27 -0.41 10.50
N HIS A 375 -29.85 -1.04 9.50
CA HIS A 375 -30.35 -0.38 8.30
C HIS A 375 -31.42 0.67 8.57
N PHE A 376 -32.26 0.44 9.57
CA PHE A 376 -33.35 1.33 9.92
C PHE A 376 -32.90 2.66 10.54
N GLY A 377 -31.69 2.76 11.11
CA GLY A 377 -31.21 4.03 11.64
C GLY A 377 -29.84 4.03 12.32
N GLY A 378 -29.13 2.90 12.31
CA GLY A 378 -27.87 2.76 13.06
C GLY A 378 -26.67 2.29 12.27
N LEU A 379 -26.70 2.41 10.93
CA LEU A 379 -25.61 1.97 10.08
C LEU A 379 -24.26 2.53 10.51
N GLY A 380 -23.30 1.63 10.68
CA GLY A 380 -21.94 1.94 11.09
C GLY A 380 -21.76 2.19 12.59
N HIS A 381 -22.81 2.26 13.39
CA HIS A 381 -22.66 2.62 14.81
C HIS A 381 -22.15 1.44 15.65
N THR A 382 -23.01 0.66 16.25
CA THR A 382 -22.67 -0.40 17.21
C THR A 382 -23.64 -1.56 17.07
N ALA A 383 -23.17 -2.79 17.27
CA ALA A 383 -23.98 -3.99 17.41
C ALA A 383 -23.44 -4.86 18.56
N VAL A 384 -24.30 -5.61 19.23
CA VAL A 384 -23.93 -6.44 20.38
C VAL A 384 -24.37 -7.88 20.16
N ILE A 385 -23.55 -8.82 20.61
CA ILE A 385 -23.90 -10.23 20.70
C ILE A 385 -23.52 -10.75 22.09
N HIS A 386 -24.45 -11.47 22.71
CA HIS A 386 -24.21 -12.24 23.93
C HIS A 386 -24.21 -13.72 23.56
N THR A 387 -23.05 -14.37 23.60
CA THR A 387 -22.83 -15.78 23.23
C THR A 387 -21.51 -16.28 23.77
N GLU A 388 -21.41 -17.58 24.02
CA GLU A 388 -20.14 -18.26 24.35
C GLU A 388 -19.55 -18.99 23.10
N ASP A 389 -20.25 -18.95 21.95
CA ASP A 389 -19.75 -19.51 20.68
C ASP A 389 -18.85 -18.53 19.94
N GLU A 390 -17.53 -18.75 19.98
CA GLU A 390 -16.53 -17.90 19.33
C GLU A 390 -16.66 -17.85 17.80
N THR A 391 -17.14 -18.92 17.18
CA THR A 391 -17.37 -18.94 15.72
C THR A 391 -18.51 -17.98 15.39
N LEU A 392 -19.57 -18.03 16.18
CA LEU A 392 -20.73 -17.17 15.97
C LEU A 392 -20.40 -15.69 16.27
N GLN A 393 -19.49 -15.40 17.22
CA GLN A 393 -18.99 -14.05 17.45
C GLN A 393 -18.33 -13.47 16.19
N LYS A 394 -17.49 -14.27 15.54
CA LYS A 394 -16.81 -13.89 14.29
C LYS A 394 -17.79 -13.70 13.14
N ASP A 395 -18.69 -14.65 12.95
CA ASP A 395 -19.72 -14.59 11.91
C ASP A 395 -20.63 -13.36 12.07
N PHE A 396 -21.02 -13.06 13.30
CA PHE A 396 -21.78 -11.85 13.62
C PHE A 396 -20.99 -10.59 13.26
N GLY A 397 -19.71 -10.54 13.66
CA GLY A 397 -18.81 -9.42 13.35
C GLY A 397 -18.61 -9.21 11.86
N LEU A 398 -18.46 -10.28 11.09
CA LEU A 398 -18.30 -10.21 9.62
C LEU A 398 -19.57 -9.71 8.91
N ARG A 399 -20.74 -10.01 9.48
CA ARG A 399 -22.01 -9.70 8.85
C ARG A 399 -22.57 -8.33 9.22
N MET A 400 -22.39 -7.88 10.48
CA MET A 400 -22.97 -6.61 10.92
C MET A 400 -22.29 -5.39 10.31
N LYS A 401 -23.09 -4.47 9.74
CA LYS A 401 -22.62 -3.19 9.20
C LYS A 401 -22.46 -2.15 10.33
N ALA A 402 -21.61 -2.47 11.30
CA ALA A 402 -21.28 -1.64 12.46
C ALA A 402 -19.76 -1.53 12.61
N CYS A 403 -19.28 -0.38 13.04
CA CYS A 403 -17.85 -0.14 13.31
C CYS A 403 -17.42 -0.69 14.69
N ARG A 404 -18.35 -0.93 15.57
CA ARG A 404 -18.14 -1.54 16.89
C ARG A 404 -19.08 -2.74 17.04
N VAL A 405 -18.51 -3.93 17.13
CA VAL A 405 -19.22 -5.16 17.45
C VAL A 405 -18.73 -5.60 18.83
N LEU A 406 -19.64 -5.58 19.79
CA LEU A 406 -19.36 -5.87 21.18
C LEU A 406 -19.81 -7.29 21.52
N VAL A 407 -19.01 -7.99 22.29
CA VAL A 407 -19.29 -9.35 22.71
C VAL A 407 -19.42 -9.40 24.24
N ASN A 408 -20.53 -9.90 24.74
CA ASN A 408 -20.79 -10.08 26.16
C ASN A 408 -20.51 -8.80 27.00
N THR A 409 -20.94 -7.64 26.50
CA THR A 409 -20.59 -6.31 27.04
C THR A 409 -21.83 -5.40 27.04
N PRO A 410 -22.07 -4.59 28.09
CA PRO A 410 -23.09 -3.57 28.09
C PRO A 410 -22.77 -2.50 27.03
N SER A 411 -23.71 -2.25 26.11
CA SER A 411 -23.41 -1.47 24.90
C SER A 411 -23.10 -0.01 25.15
N ALA A 412 -23.83 0.65 26.05
CA ALA A 412 -23.66 2.08 26.31
C ALA A 412 -22.21 2.41 26.75
N VAL A 413 -21.70 1.69 27.73
CA VAL A 413 -20.37 1.90 28.30
C VAL A 413 -19.27 1.14 27.53
N GLY A 414 -19.57 -0.01 26.96
CA GLY A 414 -18.63 -0.74 26.11
C GLY A 414 -18.37 -0.05 24.78
N GLY A 415 -19.38 0.61 24.19
CA GLY A 415 -19.25 1.34 22.93
C GLY A 415 -18.39 2.60 23.05
N ILE A 416 -18.40 3.27 24.19
CA ILE A 416 -17.52 4.43 24.41
C ILE A 416 -16.05 4.02 24.66
N GLY A 417 -15.79 2.75 25.01
CA GLY A 417 -14.45 2.15 25.13
C GLY A 417 -13.87 2.14 26.55
N ASP A 418 -12.77 1.41 26.69
CA ASP A 418 -11.90 1.25 27.88
C ASP A 418 -12.53 0.48 29.05
N MET A 419 -13.70 0.85 29.56
CA MET A 419 -14.26 0.24 30.76
C MET A 419 -14.47 -1.28 30.68
N TYR A 420 -14.84 -1.81 29.54
CA TYR A 420 -15.18 -3.23 29.32
C TYR A 420 -14.38 -3.90 28.20
N ASN A 421 -13.56 -3.15 27.46
CA ASN A 421 -12.79 -3.62 26.32
C ASN A 421 -11.67 -2.64 25.99
N GLU A 422 -10.78 -3.01 25.08
CA GLU A 422 -9.60 -2.21 24.65
C GLU A 422 -9.92 -1.17 23.54
N LEU A 423 -11.19 -0.86 23.30
CA LEU A 423 -11.52 0.23 22.37
C LEU A 423 -11.07 1.57 22.95
N ILE A 424 -10.55 2.45 22.12
CA ILE A 424 -10.13 3.80 22.56
C ILE A 424 -11.31 4.53 23.19
N PRO A 425 -11.15 5.09 24.39
CA PRO A 425 -12.23 5.81 25.06
C PRO A 425 -12.57 7.11 24.32
N SER A 426 -13.86 7.32 24.08
CA SER A 426 -14.35 8.48 23.32
C SER A 426 -15.82 8.76 23.59
N LEU A 427 -16.18 10.04 23.45
CA LEU A 427 -17.57 10.51 23.39
C LEU A 427 -17.98 10.93 21.96
N THR A 428 -17.18 10.55 20.97
CA THR A 428 -17.48 10.75 19.55
C THR A 428 -17.18 9.47 18.79
N LEU A 429 -18.23 8.70 18.47
CA LEU A 429 -18.17 7.32 18.01
C LEU A 429 -18.32 7.25 16.47
N GLY A 430 -17.22 7.25 15.70
CA GLY A 430 -17.26 7.23 14.25
C GLY A 430 -18.02 6.02 13.70
N CYS A 431 -18.80 6.24 12.63
CA CYS A 431 -19.67 5.24 12.00
C CYS A 431 -19.20 4.82 10.61
N GLY A 432 -18.02 5.26 10.17
CA GLY A 432 -17.44 4.94 8.89
C GLY A 432 -18.32 5.34 7.68
N SER A 433 -17.97 4.82 6.53
CA SER A 433 -18.74 5.06 5.29
C SER A 433 -20.19 4.55 5.39
N TYR A 434 -20.45 3.51 6.17
CA TYR A 434 -21.80 3.02 6.42
C TYR A 434 -22.70 4.11 7.02
N GLY A 435 -22.18 4.85 7.99
CA GLY A 435 -22.87 5.98 8.64
C GLY A 435 -22.62 7.32 7.94
N ARG A 436 -21.99 7.32 6.76
CA ARG A 436 -21.56 8.53 6.02
C ARG A 436 -20.64 9.43 6.84
N ASN A 437 -19.74 8.82 7.59
CA ASN A 437 -18.72 9.48 8.40
C ASN A 437 -17.34 9.30 7.77
N SER A 438 -16.42 10.23 8.07
CA SER A 438 -15.03 10.18 7.63
C SER A 438 -14.17 9.17 8.39
N ILE A 439 -14.64 8.68 9.53
CA ILE A 439 -13.88 7.87 10.47
C ILE A 439 -14.73 6.68 10.95
N SER A 440 -14.11 5.51 11.10
CA SER A 440 -14.76 4.25 11.47
C SER A 440 -14.40 3.76 12.88
N HIS A 441 -13.71 4.55 13.66
CA HIS A 441 -13.31 4.23 15.03
C HIS A 441 -13.72 5.33 16.01
N ASN A 442 -13.48 5.11 17.29
CA ASN A 442 -13.68 6.07 18.34
C ASN A 442 -12.70 7.24 18.18
N VAL A 443 -13.18 8.46 18.05
CA VAL A 443 -12.35 9.66 17.83
C VAL A 443 -11.46 9.90 19.04
N SER A 444 -10.18 10.12 18.81
CA SER A 444 -9.19 10.42 19.85
C SER A 444 -8.33 11.64 19.47
N ALA A 445 -7.36 11.97 20.31
CA ALA A 445 -6.41 13.05 20.06
C ALA A 445 -5.64 12.86 18.75
N THR A 446 -5.25 11.64 18.39
CA THR A 446 -4.47 11.36 17.19
C THR A 446 -5.20 11.68 15.88
N ASP A 447 -6.53 11.73 15.92
CA ASP A 447 -7.36 12.10 14.75
C ASP A 447 -7.38 13.62 14.49
N LEU A 448 -6.84 14.40 15.42
CA LEU A 448 -6.77 15.86 15.34
C LEU A 448 -5.36 16.38 15.02
N LEU A 449 -4.55 15.55 14.32
CA LEU A 449 -3.18 15.89 13.94
C LEU A 449 -3.00 15.85 12.41
N ASN A 450 -2.22 16.81 11.91
CA ASN A 450 -1.55 16.66 10.64
C ASN A 450 -0.20 15.97 10.87
N ILE A 451 0.04 14.83 10.20
CA ILE A 451 1.30 14.12 10.31
C ILE A 451 2.11 14.31 9.03
N LYS A 452 3.16 15.14 9.11
CA LYS A 452 4.18 15.26 8.06
C LYS A 452 5.19 14.13 8.14
N LYS A 453 5.73 13.74 7.01
CA LYS A 453 6.81 12.75 6.91
C LYS A 453 8.04 13.39 6.29
N ILE A 454 9.15 13.35 7.03
CA ILE A 454 10.46 13.64 6.47
C ILE A 454 10.98 12.32 5.94
N ALA A 455 11.14 12.21 4.64
CA ALA A 455 11.59 10.99 3.99
C ALA A 455 13.02 11.17 3.48
N LYS A 456 13.95 10.38 4.02
CA LYS A 456 15.34 10.36 3.56
C LYS A 456 15.45 9.55 2.27
N ARG A 457 16.39 9.97 1.40
CA ARG A 457 16.74 9.16 0.23
C ARG A 457 17.19 7.78 0.69
N ARG A 458 16.64 6.74 0.05
CA ARG A 458 16.98 5.34 0.33
C ARG A 458 17.57 4.72 -0.93
N ASN A 459 18.71 4.04 -0.75
CA ASN A 459 19.24 3.15 -1.77
C ASN A 459 18.66 1.74 -1.54
N ASN A 460 18.16 1.14 -2.59
CA ASN A 460 17.68 -0.25 -2.53
C ASN A 460 18.87 -1.19 -2.31
N THR A 461 18.66 -2.27 -1.57
CA THR A 461 19.64 -3.36 -1.49
C THR A 461 19.86 -3.93 -2.89
N GLN A 462 21.10 -4.07 -3.28
CA GLN A 462 21.52 -4.68 -4.53
C GLN A 462 21.92 -6.13 -4.28
N ILE A 463 21.72 -6.98 -5.24
CA ILE A 463 22.19 -8.37 -5.24
C ILE A 463 23.21 -8.55 -6.36
N PHE A 464 24.28 -9.30 -6.10
CA PHE A 464 25.18 -9.78 -7.12
C PHE A 464 24.99 -11.29 -7.20
N LYS A 465 24.44 -11.78 -8.31
CA LYS A 465 24.14 -13.20 -8.53
C LYS A 465 24.83 -13.70 -9.78
N VAL A 466 25.51 -14.81 -9.65
CA VAL A 466 26.16 -15.60 -10.70
C VAL A 466 25.93 -17.08 -10.40
N PRO A 467 26.25 -18.01 -11.31
CA PRO A 467 26.25 -19.43 -11.01
C PRO A 467 27.01 -19.77 -9.73
N ALA A 468 26.52 -20.76 -9.00
CA ALA A 468 27.19 -21.24 -7.77
C ALA A 468 28.59 -21.77 -8.04
N GLN A 469 28.82 -22.33 -9.22
CA GLN A 469 30.10 -22.85 -9.66
C GLN A 469 30.37 -22.47 -11.12
N ILE A 470 31.61 -22.05 -11.41
CA ILE A 470 32.10 -21.78 -12.75
C ILE A 470 33.41 -22.54 -12.94
N TYR A 471 33.39 -23.58 -13.77
CA TYR A 471 34.58 -24.34 -14.15
C TYR A 471 35.13 -23.74 -15.45
N PHE A 472 36.42 -23.53 -15.54
CA PHE A 472 37.07 -22.87 -16.69
C PHE A 472 38.42 -23.47 -17.01
N GLU A 473 38.99 -23.14 -18.16
CA GLU A 473 40.19 -23.66 -18.79
C GLU A 473 39.98 -25.02 -19.50
N GLU A 474 41.05 -25.47 -20.13
CA GLU A 474 41.02 -26.71 -20.90
C GLU A 474 40.65 -27.92 -20.04
N ASN A 475 39.79 -28.77 -20.56
CA ASN A 475 39.25 -29.95 -19.89
C ASN A 475 38.32 -29.60 -18.70
N ALA A 476 37.80 -28.37 -18.61
CA ALA A 476 36.81 -27.99 -17.60
C ALA A 476 35.58 -28.94 -17.61
N ILE A 477 35.25 -29.52 -18.78
CA ILE A 477 34.16 -30.49 -18.90
C ILE A 477 34.33 -31.74 -18.03
N MET A 478 35.58 -32.10 -17.66
CA MET A 478 35.85 -33.25 -16.77
C MET A 478 35.23 -33.07 -15.38
N SER A 479 34.84 -31.84 -14.98
CA SER A 479 34.08 -31.58 -13.76
C SER A 479 32.77 -32.40 -13.69
N LEU A 480 32.16 -32.73 -14.81
CA LEU A 480 30.97 -33.56 -14.87
C LEU A 480 31.20 -34.99 -14.31
N THR A 481 32.45 -35.48 -14.25
CA THR A 481 32.76 -36.81 -13.68
C THR A 481 32.63 -36.84 -12.15
N THR A 482 32.76 -35.68 -11.49
CA THR A 482 32.84 -35.57 -10.02
C THR A 482 31.64 -34.84 -9.39
N MET A 483 30.77 -34.24 -10.18
CA MET A 483 29.56 -33.59 -9.65
C MET A 483 28.62 -34.61 -9.02
N ASP A 484 27.98 -34.25 -7.92
CA ASP A 484 27.01 -35.10 -7.22
C ASP A 484 25.67 -35.17 -7.97
N LYS A 485 24.92 -36.24 -7.70
CA LYS A 485 23.50 -36.42 -8.10
C LYS A 485 23.20 -36.24 -9.60
N ILE A 486 23.99 -36.84 -10.46
CA ILE A 486 23.73 -36.91 -11.92
C ILE A 486 23.26 -38.30 -12.26
N GLU A 487 21.96 -38.55 -12.34
CA GLU A 487 21.36 -39.85 -12.65
C GLU A 487 20.61 -39.83 -13.97
N LYS A 488 19.88 -38.71 -14.26
CA LYS A 488 19.11 -38.56 -15.49
C LYS A 488 19.43 -37.20 -16.13
N VAL A 489 20.19 -37.23 -17.20
CA VAL A 489 20.67 -36.05 -17.91
C VAL A 489 19.84 -35.77 -19.14
N MET A 490 19.30 -34.55 -19.26
CA MET A 490 18.77 -34.05 -20.52
C MET A 490 19.71 -33.02 -21.13
N ILE A 491 20.25 -33.31 -22.33
CA ILE A 491 21.08 -32.37 -23.08
C ILE A 491 20.16 -31.61 -24.05
N VAL A 492 20.19 -30.29 -23.97
CA VAL A 492 19.44 -29.39 -24.89
C VAL A 492 20.45 -28.67 -25.77
N CYS A 493 20.31 -28.78 -27.09
CA CYS A 493 21.25 -28.20 -28.02
C CYS A 493 20.58 -27.88 -29.39
N ASP A 494 21.30 -27.20 -30.27
CA ASP A 494 20.96 -27.10 -31.69
C ASP A 494 21.52 -28.31 -32.51
N PRO A 495 21.00 -28.52 -33.74
CA PRO A 495 21.46 -29.65 -34.58
C PRO A 495 22.97 -29.65 -34.84
N GLY A 496 23.61 -28.48 -34.95
CA GLY A 496 25.04 -28.35 -35.21
C GLY A 496 25.91 -28.96 -34.10
N MET A 497 25.45 -28.97 -32.87
CA MET A 497 26.19 -29.57 -31.75
C MET A 497 26.29 -31.10 -31.89
N VAL A 498 25.31 -31.73 -32.50
CA VAL A 498 25.32 -33.17 -32.84
C VAL A 498 26.27 -33.41 -34.02
N GLU A 499 26.19 -32.58 -35.05
CA GLU A 499 27.03 -32.70 -36.26
C GLU A 499 28.52 -32.47 -35.96
N PHE A 500 28.85 -31.51 -35.09
CA PHE A 500 30.23 -31.27 -34.66
C PHE A 500 30.74 -32.34 -33.67
N GLY A 501 29.87 -33.25 -33.20
CA GLY A 501 30.23 -34.29 -32.25
C GLY A 501 30.38 -33.84 -30.82
N TYR A 502 29.94 -32.61 -30.45
CA TYR A 502 30.06 -32.05 -29.12
C TYR A 502 29.12 -32.77 -28.12
N THR A 503 27.93 -33.16 -28.53
CA THR A 503 27.05 -34.03 -27.69
C THR A 503 27.76 -35.34 -27.34
N LYS A 504 28.46 -35.93 -28.29
CA LYS A 504 29.21 -37.15 -28.07
C LYS A 504 30.37 -36.97 -27.07
N THR A 505 31.02 -35.79 -27.11
CA THR A 505 32.07 -35.44 -26.14
C THR A 505 31.50 -35.38 -24.75
N VAL A 506 30.34 -34.70 -24.54
CA VAL A 506 29.65 -34.63 -23.25
C VAL A 506 29.21 -36.03 -22.79
N GLU A 507 28.59 -36.82 -23.65
CA GLU A 507 28.20 -38.20 -23.35
C GLU A 507 29.39 -39.06 -22.89
N ASN A 508 30.54 -38.98 -23.61
CA ASN A 508 31.72 -39.74 -23.26
C ASN A 508 32.28 -39.38 -21.89
N VAL A 509 32.21 -38.14 -21.49
CA VAL A 509 32.63 -37.69 -20.14
C VAL A 509 31.66 -38.22 -19.09
N LEU A 510 30.36 -38.11 -19.32
CA LEU A 510 29.33 -38.60 -18.41
C LEU A 510 29.44 -40.15 -18.22
N ARG A 511 29.81 -40.89 -19.26
CA ARG A 511 30.01 -42.35 -19.20
C ARG A 511 31.24 -42.75 -18.41
N GLN A 512 32.16 -41.84 -18.04
CA GLN A 512 33.31 -42.12 -17.16
C GLN A 512 32.92 -42.13 -15.67
N ARG A 513 31.70 -41.73 -15.35
CA ARG A 513 31.20 -41.78 -13.95
C ARG A 513 31.04 -43.21 -13.48
N THR A 514 31.22 -43.46 -12.18
CA THR A 514 30.98 -44.74 -11.56
C THR A 514 29.54 -45.21 -11.73
N GLU A 515 28.60 -44.28 -11.53
CA GLU A 515 27.18 -44.48 -11.80
C GLU A 515 26.87 -43.78 -13.12
N GLN A 516 26.61 -44.55 -14.16
CA GLN A 516 26.35 -43.99 -15.49
C GLN A 516 24.94 -43.48 -15.59
N PRO A 517 24.76 -42.17 -15.92
CA PRO A 517 23.44 -41.60 -16.02
C PRO A 517 22.69 -42.07 -17.26
N GLN A 518 21.36 -42.03 -17.18
CA GLN A 518 20.50 -42.07 -18.36
C GLN A 518 20.60 -40.74 -19.07
N ILE A 519 20.82 -40.77 -20.39
CA ILE A 519 21.00 -39.54 -21.18
C ILE A 519 19.92 -39.46 -22.24
N LYS A 520 19.28 -38.32 -22.35
CA LYS A 520 18.32 -37.96 -23.43
C LYS A 520 18.77 -36.66 -24.06
N ILE A 521 18.64 -36.53 -25.37
CA ILE A 521 19.10 -35.36 -26.13
C ILE A 521 17.90 -34.72 -26.83
N PHE A 522 17.70 -33.43 -26.62
CA PHE A 522 16.82 -32.58 -27.42
C PHE A 522 17.71 -31.70 -28.30
N SER A 523 17.75 -31.96 -29.60
CA SER A 523 18.64 -31.30 -30.55
C SER A 523 17.90 -30.45 -31.63
N GLU A 524 16.71 -29.98 -31.30
CA GLU A 524 15.85 -29.28 -32.25
C GLU A 524 15.75 -27.77 -32.00
N VAL A 525 16.72 -27.19 -31.30
CA VAL A 525 16.69 -25.74 -31.04
C VAL A 525 17.12 -24.99 -32.31
N GLU A 526 16.22 -24.13 -32.81
CA GLU A 526 16.48 -23.25 -33.93
C GLU A 526 17.15 -21.92 -33.48
N PRO A 527 17.79 -21.20 -34.38
CA PRO A 527 18.21 -19.82 -34.11
C PRO A 527 17.01 -18.95 -33.72
N ASN A 528 17.10 -18.17 -32.63
CA ASN A 528 16.01 -17.42 -32.04
C ASN A 528 14.83 -18.32 -31.59
N PRO A 529 15.00 -19.12 -30.57
CA PRO A 529 14.07 -20.20 -30.19
C PRO A 529 12.66 -19.65 -29.93
N SER A 530 11.68 -20.40 -30.38
CA SER A 530 10.27 -20.06 -30.27
C SER A 530 9.63 -20.72 -29.05
N THR A 531 8.48 -20.17 -28.61
CA THR A 531 7.65 -20.81 -27.58
C THR A 531 7.27 -22.25 -27.96
N ASN A 532 7.06 -22.54 -29.25
CA ASN A 532 6.74 -23.89 -29.71
C ASN A 532 7.89 -24.87 -29.42
N THR A 533 9.14 -24.48 -29.73
CA THR A 533 10.32 -25.27 -29.43
C THR A 533 10.52 -25.51 -27.95
N VAL A 534 10.29 -24.46 -27.15
CA VAL A 534 10.34 -24.55 -25.69
C VAL A 534 9.33 -25.58 -25.16
N TYR A 535 8.08 -25.52 -25.60
CA TYR A 535 7.05 -26.46 -25.15
C TYR A 535 7.32 -27.89 -25.63
N LYS A 536 7.86 -28.07 -26.84
CA LYS A 536 8.26 -29.41 -27.34
C LYS A 536 9.36 -30.04 -26.48
N GLY A 537 10.38 -29.23 -26.12
CA GLY A 537 11.43 -29.69 -25.22
C GLY A 537 10.93 -29.98 -23.79
N LEU A 538 10.00 -29.14 -23.32
CA LEU A 538 9.34 -29.31 -22.02
C LEU A 538 8.56 -30.64 -21.94
N GLU A 539 7.82 -31.01 -22.98
CA GLU A 539 7.13 -32.32 -23.04
C GLU A 539 8.11 -33.46 -22.82
N MET A 540 9.28 -33.40 -23.49
CA MET A 540 10.35 -34.38 -23.30
C MET A 540 10.92 -34.38 -21.87
N MET A 541 11.05 -33.19 -21.23
CA MET A 541 11.51 -33.08 -19.83
C MET A 541 10.52 -33.70 -18.87
N VAL A 542 9.23 -33.41 -19.04
CA VAL A 542 8.14 -33.93 -18.19
C VAL A 542 8.08 -35.47 -18.28
N ASP A 543 8.24 -36.03 -19.47
CA ASP A 543 8.24 -37.50 -19.65
C ASP A 543 9.49 -38.18 -19.07
N PHE A 544 10.64 -37.52 -19.17
CA PHE A 544 11.92 -38.09 -18.76
C PHE A 544 12.25 -37.83 -17.30
N GLN A 545 11.77 -36.74 -16.73
CA GLN A 545 12.06 -36.31 -15.35
C GLN A 545 13.57 -36.23 -15.07
N PRO A 546 14.32 -35.32 -15.74
CA PRO A 546 15.75 -35.18 -15.49
C PRO A 546 16.02 -34.56 -14.11
N ASP A 547 17.09 -35.02 -13.45
CA ASP A 547 17.70 -34.33 -12.30
C ASP A 547 18.78 -33.33 -12.71
N THR A 548 19.24 -33.44 -13.97
CA THR A 548 20.28 -32.60 -14.53
C THR A 548 19.93 -32.20 -15.96
N ILE A 549 19.97 -30.91 -16.22
CA ILE A 549 19.75 -30.35 -17.56
C ILE A 549 21.05 -29.69 -18.02
N ILE A 550 21.60 -30.14 -19.16
CA ILE A 550 22.81 -29.56 -19.77
C ILE A 550 22.41 -28.77 -21.02
N ALA A 551 22.56 -27.45 -20.99
CA ALA A 551 22.47 -26.60 -22.16
C ALA A 551 23.81 -26.54 -22.88
N LEU A 552 23.91 -27.16 -24.06
CA LEU A 552 25.13 -27.22 -24.87
C LEU A 552 24.95 -26.45 -26.16
N GLY A 553 25.60 -25.30 -26.33
CA GLY A 553 25.47 -24.50 -27.55
C GLY A 553 25.71 -23.01 -27.33
N GLY A 554 25.29 -22.20 -28.30
CA GLY A 554 25.30 -20.74 -28.21
C GLY A 554 24.08 -20.21 -27.40
N GLY A 555 23.88 -18.90 -27.43
CA GLY A 555 22.78 -18.23 -26.70
C GLY A 555 21.41 -18.85 -26.93
N SER A 556 21.06 -19.18 -28.19
CA SER A 556 19.75 -19.78 -28.52
C SER A 556 19.49 -21.10 -27.80
N ALA A 557 20.47 -21.99 -27.75
CA ALA A 557 20.35 -23.27 -27.08
C ALA A 557 20.22 -23.10 -25.54
N MET A 558 21.00 -22.18 -24.96
CA MET A 558 20.93 -21.87 -23.55
C MET A 558 19.63 -21.19 -23.15
N ASP A 559 19.14 -20.25 -23.94
CA ASP A 559 17.90 -19.53 -23.70
C ASP A 559 16.67 -20.44 -23.79
N ALA A 560 16.63 -21.32 -24.80
CA ALA A 560 15.60 -22.35 -24.90
C ALA A 560 15.62 -23.30 -23.68
N ALA A 561 16.81 -23.78 -23.31
CA ALA A 561 16.95 -24.67 -22.16
C ALA A 561 16.55 -23.99 -20.83
N LYS A 562 16.87 -22.72 -20.62
CA LYS A 562 16.43 -21.94 -19.45
C LYS A 562 14.91 -21.82 -19.38
N ALA A 563 14.27 -21.53 -20.52
CA ALA A 563 12.81 -21.45 -20.58
C ALA A 563 12.15 -22.82 -20.34
N MET A 564 12.70 -23.90 -20.92
CA MET A 564 12.25 -25.26 -20.67
C MET A 564 12.38 -25.60 -19.18
N TRP A 565 13.54 -25.34 -18.59
CA TRP A 565 13.83 -25.57 -17.16
C TRP A 565 12.84 -24.78 -16.27
N MET A 566 12.60 -23.51 -16.54
CA MET A 566 11.65 -22.67 -15.83
C MET A 566 10.24 -23.29 -15.79
N PHE A 567 9.73 -23.73 -16.94
CA PHE A 567 8.39 -24.34 -17.01
C PHE A 567 8.36 -25.75 -16.44
N PHE A 568 9.46 -26.49 -16.47
CA PHE A 568 9.59 -27.80 -15.85
C PHE A 568 9.54 -27.71 -14.33
N GLU A 569 10.27 -26.76 -13.74
CA GLU A 569 10.31 -26.53 -12.31
C GLU A 569 9.00 -25.92 -11.76
N HIS A 570 8.38 -25.04 -12.54
CA HIS A 570 7.22 -24.26 -12.17
C HIS A 570 6.14 -24.28 -13.27
N PRO A 571 5.36 -25.39 -13.35
CA PRO A 571 4.34 -25.56 -14.37
C PRO A 571 3.24 -24.50 -14.36
N GLU A 572 3.03 -23.83 -13.22
CA GLU A 572 2.10 -22.69 -13.06
C GLU A 572 2.59 -21.40 -13.72
N THR A 573 3.85 -21.33 -14.13
CA THR A 573 4.43 -20.13 -14.75
C THR A 573 3.82 -19.89 -16.12
N SER A 574 3.33 -18.66 -16.37
CA SER A 574 2.84 -18.26 -17.67
C SER A 574 3.89 -17.47 -18.44
N PHE A 575 4.01 -17.74 -19.75
CA PHE A 575 4.87 -16.96 -20.65
C PHE A 575 4.43 -15.48 -20.66
N PHE A 576 3.12 -15.21 -20.62
CA PHE A 576 2.59 -13.84 -20.52
C PHE A 576 3.09 -13.08 -19.29
N GLY A 577 3.14 -13.73 -18.13
CA GLY A 577 3.69 -13.13 -16.92
C GLY A 577 5.21 -12.96 -16.97
N ALA A 578 5.92 -13.97 -17.46
CA ALA A 578 7.39 -13.98 -17.53
C ALA A 578 7.96 -12.91 -18.47
N LYS A 579 7.29 -12.60 -19.59
CA LYS A 579 7.71 -11.59 -20.58
C LYS A 579 7.44 -10.13 -20.18
N GLN A 580 6.77 -9.88 -19.03
CA GLN A 580 6.43 -8.51 -18.64
C GLN A 580 7.67 -7.68 -18.28
N LYS A 581 7.70 -6.43 -18.79
CA LYS A 581 8.72 -5.43 -18.47
C LYS A 581 8.67 -5.04 -16.98
N PHE A 582 9.79 -4.69 -16.42
CA PHE A 582 9.93 -4.22 -15.04
C PHE A 582 10.91 -3.03 -14.95
N LEU A 583 10.79 -2.24 -13.91
CA LEU A 583 11.75 -1.17 -13.59
C LEU A 583 12.82 -1.66 -12.60
N ASP A 584 12.48 -2.60 -11.75
CA ASP A 584 13.35 -3.18 -10.73
C ASP A 584 13.09 -4.70 -10.68
N ILE A 585 14.10 -5.50 -11.00
CA ILE A 585 14.00 -6.97 -11.02
C ILE A 585 13.58 -7.53 -9.65
N GLY A 586 13.94 -6.87 -8.55
CA GLY A 586 13.53 -7.25 -7.19
C GLY A 586 12.06 -6.96 -6.86
N LYS A 587 11.37 -6.18 -7.70
CA LYS A 587 9.98 -5.72 -7.48
C LYS A 587 9.04 -6.08 -8.63
N ARG A 588 9.37 -7.10 -9.41
CA ARG A 588 8.52 -7.55 -10.51
C ARG A 588 7.09 -7.84 -10.04
N THR A 589 6.13 -7.47 -10.87
CA THR A 589 4.72 -7.80 -10.66
C THR A 589 4.48 -9.33 -10.73
N TYR A 590 5.21 -10.00 -11.63
CA TYR A 590 5.19 -11.45 -11.79
C TYR A 590 6.54 -12.02 -11.35
N LYS A 591 6.52 -12.92 -10.37
CA LYS A 591 7.73 -13.59 -9.85
C LYS A 591 7.74 -15.04 -10.30
N ILE A 592 8.90 -15.50 -10.72
CA ILE A 592 9.18 -16.91 -11.03
C ILE A 592 9.72 -17.57 -9.75
N GLY A 593 9.29 -18.78 -9.43
CA GLY A 593 9.82 -19.55 -8.32
C GLY A 593 11.28 -19.94 -8.56
N MET A 594 12.05 -20.13 -7.49
CA MET A 594 13.43 -20.66 -7.62
C MET A 594 13.37 -22.16 -7.95
N PRO A 595 14.17 -22.64 -8.93
CA PRO A 595 14.24 -24.06 -9.26
C PRO A 595 14.80 -24.89 -8.09
N GLU A 596 14.31 -26.12 -7.91
CA GLU A 596 14.67 -27.00 -6.78
C GLU A 596 14.89 -28.47 -7.19
N ASN A 597 14.39 -28.91 -8.36
CA ASN A 597 14.35 -30.32 -8.73
C ASN A 597 15.51 -30.76 -9.63
N ALA A 598 15.92 -29.90 -10.58
CA ALA A 598 16.95 -30.23 -11.56
C ALA A 598 18.10 -29.22 -11.53
N THR A 599 19.34 -29.72 -11.46
CA THR A 599 20.54 -28.89 -11.61
C THR A 599 20.69 -28.42 -13.05
N PHE A 600 20.85 -27.12 -13.29
CA PHE A 600 21.00 -26.56 -14.61
C PHE A 600 22.46 -26.18 -14.92
N ILE A 601 23.05 -26.84 -15.91
CA ILE A 601 24.45 -26.70 -16.33
C ILE A 601 24.50 -26.09 -17.74
N CYS A 602 25.31 -25.03 -17.92
CA CYS A 602 25.56 -24.44 -19.23
C CYS A 602 26.96 -24.71 -19.72
N ILE A 603 27.09 -25.16 -20.98
CA ILE A 603 28.35 -25.36 -21.69
C ILE A 603 28.31 -24.49 -22.97
N PRO A 604 28.86 -23.26 -22.94
CA PRO A 604 28.82 -22.35 -24.07
C PRO A 604 29.75 -22.82 -25.21
N THR A 605 29.27 -22.73 -26.44
CA THR A 605 30.04 -23.06 -27.66
C THR A 605 30.32 -21.82 -28.53
N THR A 606 29.97 -20.63 -28.02
CA THR A 606 30.31 -19.31 -28.60
C THR A 606 30.88 -18.41 -27.53
N SER A 607 31.73 -17.47 -27.91
CA SER A 607 32.29 -16.45 -27.00
C SER A 607 31.60 -15.11 -27.26
N GLY A 608 30.39 -14.92 -26.73
CA GLY A 608 29.59 -13.74 -27.06
C GLY A 608 28.53 -13.41 -26.01
N THR A 609 27.47 -14.20 -25.94
CA THR A 609 26.26 -13.88 -25.23
C THR A 609 26.38 -13.88 -23.70
N GLY A 610 27.35 -14.65 -23.13
CA GLY A 610 27.44 -14.80 -21.68
C GLY A 610 26.22 -15.46 -21.04
N SER A 611 25.34 -16.11 -21.83
CA SER A 611 24.08 -16.69 -21.33
C SER A 611 24.31 -17.74 -20.24
N GLU A 612 25.45 -18.38 -20.22
CA GLU A 612 25.86 -19.37 -19.24
C GLU A 612 25.94 -18.83 -17.80
N VAL A 613 25.98 -17.51 -17.63
CA VAL A 613 26.09 -16.85 -16.30
C VAL A 613 25.00 -15.80 -16.07
N THR A 614 24.02 -15.69 -16.95
CA THR A 614 23.00 -14.62 -16.89
C THR A 614 21.63 -15.11 -16.48
N PRO A 615 20.81 -14.25 -15.86
CA PRO A 615 19.41 -14.51 -15.51
C PRO A 615 18.44 -14.22 -16.68
N PHE A 616 18.91 -14.23 -17.93
CA PHE A 616 18.14 -13.84 -19.10
C PHE A 616 17.95 -15.02 -20.05
N ALA A 617 16.80 -15.01 -20.76
CA ALA A 617 16.53 -15.87 -21.90
C ALA A 617 15.67 -15.12 -22.92
N VAL A 618 16.08 -15.08 -24.18
CA VAL A 618 15.32 -14.40 -25.24
C VAL A 618 14.53 -15.44 -26.02
N ILE A 619 13.19 -15.37 -25.93
CA ILE A 619 12.28 -16.32 -26.56
C ILE A 619 11.36 -15.59 -27.55
N THR A 620 11.19 -16.15 -28.75
CA THR A 620 10.27 -15.64 -29.75
C THR A 620 8.87 -16.20 -29.48
N ASP A 621 7.91 -15.32 -29.30
CA ASP A 621 6.51 -15.70 -29.17
C ASP A 621 5.99 -16.18 -30.54
N SER A 622 5.61 -17.46 -30.65
CA SER A 622 5.18 -18.06 -31.92
C SER A 622 3.87 -17.47 -32.48
N GLU A 623 3.05 -16.82 -31.64
CA GLU A 623 1.80 -16.21 -32.07
C GLU A 623 2.03 -14.83 -32.71
N THR A 624 2.92 -14.04 -32.11
CA THR A 624 3.17 -12.64 -32.49
C THR A 624 4.42 -12.45 -33.32
N ASN A 625 5.29 -13.45 -33.38
CA ASN A 625 6.63 -13.43 -33.98
C ASN A 625 7.54 -12.33 -33.39
N VAL A 626 7.29 -11.93 -32.13
CA VAL A 626 8.06 -10.93 -31.42
C VAL A 626 9.00 -11.60 -30.41
N LYS A 627 10.24 -11.11 -30.32
CA LYS A 627 11.23 -11.56 -29.35
C LYS A 627 11.03 -10.86 -28.01
N TYR A 628 10.92 -11.65 -26.96
CA TYR A 628 10.79 -11.17 -25.57
C TYR A 628 11.96 -11.63 -24.71
N PRO A 629 12.68 -10.71 -24.07
CA PRO A 629 13.65 -11.07 -23.04
C PRO A 629 12.91 -11.47 -21.76
N LEU A 630 13.03 -12.72 -21.37
CA LEU A 630 12.66 -13.20 -20.03
C LEU A 630 13.81 -12.86 -19.08
N ALA A 631 13.54 -12.26 -17.96
CA ALA A 631 14.56 -11.83 -17.01
C ALA A 631 14.11 -12.09 -15.58
N ASP A 632 14.72 -13.04 -14.93
CA ASP A 632 14.52 -13.35 -13.53
C ASP A 632 15.74 -14.05 -12.96
N PHE A 633 16.12 -13.77 -11.73
CA PHE A 633 17.23 -14.44 -11.08
C PHE A 633 17.05 -15.97 -10.94
N ALA A 634 15.82 -16.46 -11.06
CA ALA A 634 15.53 -17.88 -11.13
C ALA A 634 16.09 -18.56 -12.39
N LEU A 635 16.35 -17.81 -13.47
CA LEU A 635 16.94 -18.32 -14.71
C LEU A 635 18.48 -18.36 -14.70
N THR A 636 19.14 -17.95 -13.61
CA THR A 636 20.59 -18.03 -13.49
C THR A 636 20.98 -19.51 -13.40
N PRO A 637 21.86 -20.03 -14.28
CA PRO A 637 22.33 -21.41 -14.19
C PRO A 637 23.01 -21.73 -12.86
N ASP A 638 22.95 -22.99 -12.43
CA ASP A 638 23.64 -23.44 -11.23
C ASP A 638 25.15 -23.58 -11.48
N VAL A 639 25.49 -24.10 -12.68
CA VAL A 639 26.87 -24.39 -13.07
C VAL A 639 27.14 -23.88 -14.47
N ALA A 640 28.28 -23.26 -14.68
CA ALA A 640 28.83 -22.93 -16.00
C ALA A 640 30.17 -23.68 -16.23
N ILE A 641 30.33 -24.25 -17.41
CA ILE A 641 31.57 -24.97 -17.79
C ILE A 641 32.15 -24.29 -19.03
N ILE A 642 33.23 -23.54 -18.84
CA ILE A 642 33.86 -22.68 -19.84
C ILE A 642 35.11 -23.39 -20.40
N ASP A 643 34.87 -24.35 -21.28
CA ASP A 643 35.96 -25.15 -21.85
C ASP A 643 36.24 -24.68 -23.29
N PRO A 644 37.47 -24.16 -23.57
CA PRO A 644 37.83 -23.62 -24.89
C PRO A 644 37.76 -24.62 -26.02
N GLN A 645 37.71 -25.93 -25.75
CA GLN A 645 37.58 -26.92 -26.81
C GLN A 645 36.30 -26.74 -27.65
N PHE A 646 35.22 -26.26 -27.03
CA PHE A 646 33.94 -26.08 -27.71
C PHE A 646 33.84 -24.83 -28.56
N VAL A 647 34.79 -23.91 -28.51
CA VAL A 647 34.82 -22.67 -29.32
C VAL A 647 35.89 -22.70 -30.43
N MET A 648 36.65 -23.76 -30.58
CA MET A 648 37.73 -23.86 -31.55
C MET A 648 37.21 -23.89 -32.98
N SER A 649 36.03 -24.45 -33.23
CA SER A 649 35.41 -24.59 -34.55
C SER A 649 34.56 -23.41 -35.00
N VAL A 650 34.41 -22.38 -34.20
CA VAL A 650 33.56 -21.21 -34.49
C VAL A 650 34.10 -20.46 -35.72
N PRO A 651 33.28 -20.21 -36.78
CA PRO A 651 33.70 -19.47 -37.96
C PRO A 651 34.16 -18.05 -37.65
N LYS A 652 35.05 -17.51 -38.50
CA LYS A 652 35.65 -16.16 -38.32
C LYS A 652 34.61 -15.05 -38.22
N SER A 653 33.59 -15.08 -39.06
CA SER A 653 32.50 -14.07 -39.03
C SER A 653 31.74 -14.09 -37.73
N VAL A 654 31.39 -15.29 -37.26
CA VAL A 654 30.70 -15.48 -35.98
C VAL A 654 31.56 -15.03 -34.82
N THR A 655 32.88 -15.35 -34.85
CA THR A 655 33.83 -14.91 -33.84
C THR A 655 33.96 -13.38 -33.78
N ALA A 656 33.94 -12.71 -34.95
CA ALA A 656 33.98 -11.25 -35.02
C ALA A 656 32.70 -10.61 -34.41
N ASP A 657 31.55 -11.08 -34.85
CA ASP A 657 30.26 -10.59 -34.38
C ASP A 657 30.08 -10.81 -32.86
N THR A 658 30.33 -12.03 -32.37
CA THR A 658 30.17 -12.35 -30.93
C THR A 658 31.22 -11.66 -30.05
N GLY A 659 32.44 -11.46 -30.55
CA GLY A 659 33.49 -10.73 -29.81
C GLY A 659 33.19 -9.23 -29.68
N MET A 660 32.61 -8.61 -30.71
CA MET A 660 32.13 -7.23 -30.59
C MET A 660 30.91 -7.12 -29.66
N ASP A 661 30.11 -8.16 -29.59
CA ASP A 661 29.01 -8.27 -28.63
C ASP A 661 29.52 -8.28 -27.18
N VAL A 662 30.58 -9.06 -26.90
CA VAL A 662 31.28 -9.05 -25.59
C VAL A 662 31.72 -7.64 -25.20
N LEU A 663 32.29 -6.90 -26.17
CA LEU A 663 32.71 -5.52 -25.93
C LEU A 663 31.53 -4.61 -25.57
N THR A 664 30.42 -4.76 -26.28
CA THR A 664 29.21 -3.96 -26.04
C THR A 664 28.62 -4.28 -24.67
N HIS A 665 28.49 -5.57 -24.33
CA HIS A 665 28.07 -6.02 -23.01
C HIS A 665 28.90 -5.39 -21.87
N ALA A 666 30.23 -5.44 -22.02
CA ALA A 666 31.16 -4.93 -21.02
C ALA A 666 31.10 -3.40 -20.90
N MET A 667 30.98 -2.68 -22.02
CA MET A 667 30.90 -1.21 -22.01
C MET A 667 29.57 -0.72 -21.43
N GLU A 668 28.43 -1.29 -21.87
CA GLU A 668 27.14 -0.89 -21.36
C GLU A 668 26.98 -1.20 -19.88
N SER A 669 27.41 -2.37 -19.42
CA SER A 669 27.36 -2.74 -18.00
C SER A 669 28.26 -1.85 -17.13
N TYR A 670 29.36 -1.33 -17.68
CA TYR A 670 30.26 -0.41 -16.96
C TYR A 670 29.62 0.95 -16.67
N VAL A 671 28.91 1.52 -17.65
CA VAL A 671 28.30 2.85 -17.57
C VAL A 671 26.85 2.82 -17.07
N SER A 672 26.28 1.65 -16.90
CA SER A 672 24.89 1.45 -16.47
C SER A 672 24.57 2.18 -15.17
N VAL A 673 23.33 2.66 -15.03
CA VAL A 673 22.81 3.22 -13.75
C VAL A 673 22.87 2.21 -12.59
N MET A 674 22.94 0.91 -12.92
CA MET A 674 23.02 -0.19 -11.96
C MET A 674 24.46 -0.68 -11.72
N ALA A 675 25.46 -0.12 -12.40
CA ALA A 675 26.86 -0.50 -12.22
C ALA A 675 27.32 -0.40 -10.77
N SER A 676 28.12 -1.36 -10.35
CA SER A 676 28.67 -1.48 -9.00
C SER A 676 30.17 -1.75 -9.04
N ASP A 677 30.83 -1.66 -7.90
CA ASP A 677 32.27 -2.01 -7.79
C ASP A 677 32.52 -3.47 -8.22
N TYR A 678 31.58 -4.37 -7.96
CA TYR A 678 31.67 -5.77 -8.40
C TYR A 678 31.60 -5.91 -9.92
N THR A 679 30.67 -5.20 -10.59
CA THR A 679 30.45 -5.32 -12.04
C THR A 679 31.49 -4.56 -12.84
N ARG A 680 31.95 -3.40 -12.38
CA ARG A 680 32.93 -2.55 -13.08
C ARG A 680 34.28 -3.24 -13.28
N GLY A 681 34.77 -3.96 -12.26
CA GLY A 681 36.00 -4.74 -12.37
C GLY A 681 35.93 -5.82 -13.44
N LEU A 682 34.81 -6.56 -13.51
CA LEU A 682 34.55 -7.59 -14.51
C LEU A 682 34.45 -6.99 -15.91
N SER A 683 33.74 -5.88 -16.08
CA SER A 683 33.59 -5.16 -17.33
C SER A 683 34.93 -4.69 -17.89
N LEU A 684 35.76 -4.03 -17.05
CA LEU A 684 37.10 -3.58 -17.48
C LEU A 684 37.99 -4.72 -17.92
N GLN A 685 37.98 -5.84 -17.21
CA GLN A 685 38.78 -7.01 -17.60
C GLN A 685 38.31 -7.59 -18.91
N ALA A 686 36.98 -7.69 -19.14
CA ALA A 686 36.39 -8.16 -20.39
C ALA A 686 36.76 -7.22 -21.56
N ILE A 687 36.68 -5.90 -21.38
CA ILE A 687 37.07 -4.88 -22.36
C ILE A 687 38.55 -5.07 -22.75
N LYS A 688 39.45 -5.19 -21.76
CA LYS A 688 40.87 -5.38 -21.99
C LYS A 688 41.14 -6.63 -22.82
N LEU A 689 40.60 -7.76 -22.39
CA LEU A 689 40.81 -9.03 -23.10
C LEU A 689 40.30 -8.96 -24.55
N THR A 690 39.17 -8.29 -24.77
CA THR A 690 38.59 -8.13 -26.12
C THR A 690 39.52 -7.31 -27.02
N PHE A 691 40.01 -6.16 -26.55
CA PHE A 691 40.97 -5.34 -27.31
C PHE A 691 42.30 -6.05 -27.59
N GLU A 692 42.76 -6.90 -26.68
CA GLU A 692 44.05 -7.61 -26.81
C GLU A 692 43.91 -8.87 -27.73
N TYR A 693 42.80 -9.60 -27.69
CA TYR A 693 42.72 -10.93 -28.28
C TYR A 693 41.73 -11.13 -29.41
N LEU A 694 40.68 -10.24 -29.56
CA LEU A 694 39.63 -10.46 -30.54
C LEU A 694 40.19 -10.60 -31.97
N LYS A 695 41.04 -9.68 -32.38
CA LYS A 695 41.64 -9.73 -33.72
C LYS A 695 42.41 -11.03 -33.95
N SER A 696 43.24 -11.49 -33.03
CA SER A 696 43.95 -12.76 -33.13
C SER A 696 43.03 -13.96 -33.15
N SER A 697 41.96 -13.91 -32.33
CA SER A 697 40.91 -14.95 -32.28
C SER A 697 40.19 -15.10 -33.63
N VAL A 698 39.95 -14.00 -34.35
CA VAL A 698 39.35 -14.01 -35.71
C VAL A 698 40.33 -14.44 -36.79
N GLU A 699 41.52 -13.84 -36.80
CA GLU A 699 42.49 -14.07 -37.88
C GLU A 699 43.16 -15.45 -37.77
N LYS A 700 43.68 -15.80 -36.59
CA LYS A 700 44.47 -17.00 -36.33
C LYS A 700 43.62 -18.13 -35.78
N GLY A 701 42.68 -17.85 -34.93
CA GLY A 701 41.83 -18.87 -34.25
C GLY A 701 42.65 -19.80 -33.32
N ASP A 702 43.82 -19.28 -32.82
CA ASP A 702 44.67 -20.06 -31.96
C ASP A 702 44.04 -20.28 -30.57
N LYS A 703 44.47 -21.35 -29.90
CA LYS A 703 43.87 -21.76 -28.62
C LYS A 703 43.87 -20.65 -27.54
N VAL A 704 45.00 -19.90 -27.42
CA VAL A 704 45.12 -18.86 -26.39
C VAL A 704 44.15 -17.74 -26.67
N SER A 705 44.06 -17.22 -27.91
CA SER A 705 43.13 -16.14 -28.23
C SER A 705 41.69 -16.56 -28.12
N ARG A 706 41.31 -17.81 -28.47
CA ARG A 706 40.00 -18.37 -28.28
C ARG A 706 39.63 -18.50 -26.80
N GLU A 707 40.54 -19.01 -25.96
CA GLU A 707 40.33 -19.13 -24.52
C GLU A 707 40.13 -17.74 -23.87
N LYS A 708 40.98 -16.75 -24.23
CA LYS A 708 40.88 -15.39 -23.66
C LYS A 708 39.54 -14.71 -24.05
N MET A 709 39.10 -14.91 -25.29
CA MET A 709 37.80 -14.39 -25.72
C MET A 709 36.62 -15.12 -25.01
N HIS A 710 36.77 -16.41 -24.75
CA HIS A 710 35.79 -17.19 -24.03
C HIS A 710 35.65 -16.70 -22.57
N ASN A 711 36.77 -16.50 -21.90
CA ASN A 711 36.81 -15.89 -20.57
C ASN A 711 36.25 -14.46 -20.56
N ALA A 712 36.56 -13.63 -21.60
CA ALA A 712 36.00 -12.28 -21.71
C ALA A 712 34.48 -12.28 -21.83
N SER A 713 33.90 -13.22 -22.59
CA SER A 713 32.47 -13.43 -22.71
C SER A 713 31.80 -13.71 -21.35
N THR A 714 32.33 -14.65 -20.60
CA THR A 714 31.82 -14.99 -19.26
C THR A 714 31.94 -13.83 -18.28
N LEU A 715 33.08 -13.11 -18.29
CA LEU A 715 33.28 -11.92 -17.44
C LEU A 715 32.28 -10.81 -17.75
N ALA A 716 32.05 -10.52 -19.05
CA ALA A 716 31.05 -9.55 -19.49
C ALA A 716 29.63 -10.01 -19.08
N GLY A 717 29.38 -11.33 -19.24
CA GLY A 717 28.14 -11.97 -18.81
C GLY A 717 27.83 -11.76 -17.34
N MET A 718 28.79 -12.03 -16.47
CA MET A 718 28.66 -11.80 -15.01
C MET A 718 28.42 -10.32 -14.68
N ALA A 719 29.06 -9.42 -15.43
CA ALA A 719 28.90 -7.98 -15.23
C ALA A 719 27.48 -7.54 -15.59
N PHE A 720 27.02 -7.81 -16.82
CA PHE A 720 25.70 -7.34 -17.25
C PHE A 720 24.52 -8.11 -16.63
N ALA A 721 24.74 -9.35 -16.20
CA ALA A 721 23.74 -10.07 -15.41
C ALA A 721 23.26 -9.28 -14.17
N ASN A 722 24.15 -8.45 -13.62
CA ASN A 722 23.94 -7.69 -12.39
C ASN A 722 23.86 -6.16 -12.60
N ALA A 723 24.37 -5.64 -13.70
CA ALA A 723 24.32 -4.22 -14.07
C ALA A 723 23.32 -3.92 -15.18
N PHE A 724 22.80 -4.92 -15.85
CA PHE A 724 21.98 -4.81 -17.06
C PHE A 724 22.73 -4.14 -18.23
N LEU A 725 22.02 -3.84 -19.29
CA LEU A 725 22.56 -3.29 -20.53
C LEU A 725 21.99 -1.88 -20.80
N GLY A 726 22.16 -1.36 -21.98
CA GLY A 726 21.71 -0.03 -22.39
C GLY A 726 21.07 -0.01 -23.78
N ILE A 727 21.05 1.17 -24.35
CA ILE A 727 20.35 1.42 -25.63
C ILE A 727 21.06 0.85 -26.86
N ALA A 728 22.34 0.46 -26.82
CA ALA A 728 22.97 -0.25 -27.91
C ALA A 728 22.24 -1.58 -28.17
N HIS A 729 22.03 -2.37 -27.11
CA HIS A 729 21.28 -3.62 -27.19
C HIS A 729 19.81 -3.38 -27.55
N SER A 730 19.17 -2.38 -26.96
CA SER A 730 17.77 -2.05 -27.27
C SER A 730 17.57 -1.78 -28.77
N ILE A 731 18.46 -1.01 -29.38
CA ILE A 731 18.39 -0.68 -30.83
C ILE A 731 18.81 -1.90 -31.64
N ALA A 732 19.87 -2.63 -31.26
CA ALA A 732 20.35 -3.81 -31.96
C ALA A 732 19.31 -4.93 -32.08
N HIS A 733 18.48 -5.12 -31.03
CA HIS A 733 17.35 -6.05 -31.08
C HIS A 733 16.37 -5.72 -32.20
N LYS A 734 16.11 -4.44 -32.42
CA LYS A 734 15.13 -3.99 -33.43
C LYS A 734 15.73 -4.05 -34.83
N ILE A 735 16.99 -3.59 -35.00
CA ILE A 735 17.72 -3.68 -36.26
C ILE A 735 17.89 -5.14 -36.69
N GLY A 736 18.31 -6.01 -35.76
CA GLY A 736 18.46 -7.44 -36.05
C GLY A 736 17.14 -8.12 -36.40
N GLY A 737 16.03 -7.73 -35.77
CA GLY A 737 14.70 -8.24 -36.07
C GLY A 737 14.14 -7.75 -37.40
N GLU A 738 14.41 -6.49 -37.77
CA GLU A 738 13.90 -5.86 -39.01
C GLU A 738 14.67 -6.27 -40.26
N TYR A 739 16.01 -6.24 -40.19
CA TYR A 739 16.86 -6.40 -41.35
C TYR A 739 17.65 -7.73 -41.41
N GLY A 740 17.47 -8.60 -40.40
CA GLY A 740 18.20 -9.86 -40.30
C GLY A 740 19.71 -9.71 -40.06
N ILE A 741 20.16 -8.54 -39.57
CA ILE A 741 21.57 -8.30 -39.23
C ILE A 741 21.93 -9.09 -37.97
N PRO A 742 23.05 -9.83 -37.96
CA PRO A 742 23.51 -10.55 -36.75
C PRO A 742 23.61 -9.61 -35.55
N HIS A 743 23.11 -10.06 -34.38
CA HIS A 743 23.00 -9.26 -33.17
C HIS A 743 24.30 -8.55 -32.77
N GLY A 744 25.41 -9.28 -32.66
CA GLY A 744 26.70 -8.70 -32.31
C GLY A 744 27.24 -7.72 -33.34
N ARG A 745 26.90 -7.90 -34.64
CA ARG A 745 27.23 -6.97 -35.69
C ARG A 745 26.43 -5.67 -35.58
N ALA A 746 25.15 -5.75 -35.28
CA ALA A 746 24.31 -4.57 -35.01
C ALA A 746 24.86 -3.78 -33.82
N ASN A 747 25.22 -4.47 -32.75
CA ASN A 747 25.86 -3.86 -31.58
C ASN A 747 27.19 -3.20 -31.93
N ALA A 748 28.05 -3.85 -32.73
CA ALA A 748 29.31 -3.27 -33.17
C ALA A 748 29.13 -1.95 -33.92
N ILE A 749 28.17 -1.90 -34.87
CA ILE A 749 27.85 -0.70 -35.65
C ILE A 749 27.38 0.44 -34.75
N LEU A 750 26.54 0.15 -33.77
CA LEU A 750 25.90 1.15 -32.90
C LEU A 750 26.85 1.68 -31.80
N LEU A 751 27.73 0.83 -31.28
CA LEU A 751 28.50 1.16 -30.06
C LEU A 751 29.30 2.47 -30.13
N PRO A 752 30.02 2.82 -31.23
CA PRO A 752 30.71 4.11 -31.32
C PRO A 752 29.78 5.32 -31.21
N HIS A 753 28.57 5.20 -31.76
CA HIS A 753 27.54 6.24 -31.69
C HIS A 753 26.96 6.36 -30.30
N ILE A 754 26.71 5.22 -29.64
CA ILE A 754 26.21 5.17 -28.26
C ILE A 754 27.20 5.75 -27.27
N ILE A 755 28.50 5.45 -27.40
CA ILE A 755 29.55 6.06 -26.57
C ILE A 755 29.48 7.59 -26.65
N ARG A 756 29.43 8.14 -27.87
CA ARG A 756 29.33 9.60 -28.10
C ARG A 756 28.02 10.16 -27.58
N TYR A 757 26.91 9.43 -27.77
CA TYR A 757 25.60 9.86 -27.30
C TYR A 757 25.54 9.89 -25.79
N ASN A 758 25.88 8.77 -25.13
CA ASN A 758 25.81 8.65 -23.68
C ASN A 758 26.75 9.57 -22.92
N ALA A 759 27.89 9.96 -23.52
CA ALA A 759 28.85 10.88 -22.92
C ALA A 759 28.42 12.37 -22.98
N LYS A 760 27.42 12.73 -23.77
CA LYS A 760 26.89 14.11 -23.80
C LYS A 760 25.92 14.35 -22.65
N ASP A 761 25.88 15.58 -22.16
CA ASP A 761 24.89 16.00 -21.18
C ASP A 761 23.49 15.54 -21.55
N PRO A 762 22.75 14.94 -20.64
CA PRO A 762 21.44 14.39 -20.93
C PRO A 762 20.39 15.49 -21.12
N GLN A 763 19.55 15.37 -22.15
CA GLN A 763 18.32 16.17 -22.26
C GLN A 763 17.33 15.73 -21.17
N LYS A 764 17.34 14.44 -20.81
CA LYS A 764 16.52 13.87 -19.76
C LYS A 764 17.39 12.93 -18.90
N HIS A 765 17.45 13.23 -17.60
CA HIS A 765 18.20 12.43 -16.65
C HIS A 765 17.52 11.10 -16.34
N ALA A 766 18.30 10.03 -16.20
CA ALA A 766 17.81 8.76 -15.68
C ALA A 766 17.48 8.89 -14.19
N LEU A 767 16.35 8.33 -13.78
CA LEU A 767 15.87 8.34 -12.40
C LEU A 767 16.07 6.95 -11.77
N PHE A 768 17.26 6.71 -11.29
CA PHE A 768 17.56 5.50 -10.54
C PHE A 768 18.17 5.85 -9.17
N PRO A 769 17.67 5.31 -8.04
CA PRO A 769 18.05 5.79 -6.70
C PRO A 769 19.54 5.74 -6.41
N LYS A 770 20.26 4.73 -6.91
CA LYS A 770 21.71 4.55 -6.72
C LYS A 770 22.54 5.43 -7.66
N TYR A 771 22.00 5.83 -8.82
CA TYR A 771 22.67 6.71 -9.77
C TYR A 771 22.47 8.16 -9.33
N GLU A 772 23.40 8.66 -8.52
CA GLU A 772 23.25 9.95 -7.81
C GLU A 772 23.39 11.16 -8.72
N PHE A 773 24.22 11.03 -9.74
CA PHE A 773 24.49 12.08 -10.73
C PHE A 773 24.97 11.45 -12.04
N PHE A 774 24.80 12.19 -13.12
CA PHE A 774 25.30 11.80 -14.44
C PHE A 774 26.84 11.76 -14.44
N ARG A 775 27.42 10.67 -14.97
CA ARG A 775 28.87 10.45 -15.01
C ARG A 775 29.32 9.58 -16.18
N ALA A 776 28.48 9.37 -17.18
CA ALA A 776 28.83 8.48 -18.28
C ALA A 776 30.03 8.98 -19.11
N ASP A 777 30.20 10.28 -19.22
CA ASP A 777 31.37 10.92 -19.84
C ASP A 777 32.67 10.53 -19.16
N THR A 778 32.73 10.65 -17.85
CA THR A 778 33.89 10.26 -17.02
C THR A 778 34.10 8.75 -16.99
N ASP A 779 33.02 7.98 -16.96
CA ASP A 779 33.10 6.51 -17.00
C ASP A 779 33.70 6.01 -18.32
N TYR A 780 33.30 6.55 -19.48
CA TYR A 780 33.94 6.23 -20.77
C TYR A 780 35.38 6.74 -20.84
N ALA A 781 35.67 7.93 -20.31
CA ALA A 781 37.06 8.43 -20.25
C ALA A 781 37.96 7.52 -19.39
N ASP A 782 37.44 6.95 -18.31
CA ASP A 782 38.19 6.01 -17.47
C ASP A 782 38.48 4.68 -18.21
N ILE A 783 37.54 4.18 -19.01
CA ILE A 783 37.77 3.05 -19.92
C ILE A 783 38.90 3.39 -20.92
N ALA A 784 38.86 4.60 -21.50
CA ALA A 784 39.91 5.06 -22.45
C ALA A 784 41.28 5.10 -21.81
N LYS A 785 41.40 5.65 -20.58
CA LYS A 785 42.63 5.68 -19.80
C LYS A 785 43.11 4.27 -19.47
N PHE A 786 42.25 3.39 -19.06
CA PHE A 786 42.55 1.99 -18.72
C PHE A 786 43.14 1.25 -19.92
N LEU A 787 42.64 1.52 -21.14
CA LEU A 787 43.16 0.99 -22.39
C LEU A 787 44.46 1.72 -22.89
N GLY A 788 44.91 2.76 -22.20
CA GLY A 788 46.10 3.54 -22.58
C GLY A 788 45.86 4.46 -23.80
N LEU A 789 44.58 4.78 -24.11
CA LEU A 789 44.25 5.70 -25.19
C LEU A 789 44.60 7.15 -24.83
N LYS A 790 44.91 7.95 -25.85
CA LYS A 790 45.38 9.34 -25.68
C LYS A 790 44.21 10.34 -25.74
N GLY A 791 44.22 11.32 -24.84
CA GLY A 791 43.34 12.46 -24.80
C GLY A 791 43.68 13.35 -23.62
N ASN A 792 43.62 14.67 -23.81
CA ASN A 792 43.90 15.65 -22.76
C ASN A 792 42.66 16.15 -22.01
N THR A 793 41.49 15.85 -22.52
CA THR A 793 40.19 16.18 -21.89
C THR A 793 39.30 14.94 -21.86
N THR A 794 38.24 14.99 -21.09
CA THR A 794 37.23 13.92 -21.05
C THR A 794 36.65 13.66 -22.44
N GLU A 795 36.30 14.69 -23.18
CA GLU A 795 35.72 14.61 -24.53
C GLU A 795 36.73 13.96 -25.52
N ALA A 796 38.00 14.33 -25.43
CA ALA A 796 39.04 13.75 -26.27
C ALA A 796 39.30 12.26 -25.97
N LEU A 797 39.18 11.85 -24.71
CA LEU A 797 39.28 10.45 -24.31
C LEU A 797 38.04 9.65 -24.78
N VAL A 798 36.84 10.19 -24.65
CA VAL A 798 35.59 9.59 -25.17
C VAL A 798 35.66 9.38 -26.68
N GLU A 799 36.10 10.41 -27.43
CA GLU A 799 36.27 10.30 -28.86
C GLU A 799 37.35 9.27 -29.26
N SER A 800 38.46 9.23 -28.53
CA SER A 800 39.51 8.22 -28.73
C SER A 800 38.98 6.81 -28.48
N LEU A 801 38.08 6.61 -27.48
CA LEU A 801 37.45 5.33 -27.21
C LEU A 801 36.49 4.93 -28.35
N ALA A 802 35.62 5.84 -28.75
CA ALA A 802 34.67 5.59 -29.85
C ALA A 802 35.40 5.23 -31.13
N LYS A 803 36.48 5.92 -31.42
CA LYS A 803 37.39 5.63 -32.56
C LYS A 803 38.02 4.26 -32.44
N ALA A 804 38.58 3.91 -31.28
CA ALA A 804 39.23 2.61 -31.06
C ALA A 804 38.27 1.45 -31.25
N VAL A 805 36.98 1.60 -30.78
CA VAL A 805 35.92 0.62 -31.01
C VAL A 805 35.60 0.46 -32.50
N TYR A 806 35.47 1.57 -33.22
CA TYR A 806 35.23 1.55 -34.64
C TYR A 806 36.38 0.84 -35.40
N GLU A 807 37.64 1.19 -35.13
CA GLU A 807 38.83 0.58 -35.72
C GLU A 807 38.95 -0.91 -35.37
N LEU A 808 38.59 -1.32 -34.18
CA LEU A 808 38.56 -2.73 -33.80
C LEU A 808 37.52 -3.49 -34.63
N GLY A 809 36.29 -2.98 -34.79
CA GLY A 809 35.26 -3.59 -35.65
C GLY A 809 35.73 -3.77 -37.09
N GLN A 810 36.33 -2.71 -37.68
CA GLN A 810 36.91 -2.81 -39.03
C GLN A 810 38.03 -3.85 -39.09
N SER A 811 38.92 -3.91 -38.07
CA SER A 811 40.06 -4.82 -38.08
C SER A 811 39.68 -6.30 -38.06
N VAL A 812 38.43 -6.62 -37.64
CA VAL A 812 37.87 -7.98 -37.65
C VAL A 812 36.92 -8.23 -38.81
N GLY A 813 36.87 -7.32 -39.76
CA GLY A 813 36.12 -7.48 -41.02
C GLY A 813 34.63 -7.07 -40.96
N ILE A 814 34.23 -6.25 -39.99
CA ILE A 814 32.88 -5.72 -39.92
C ILE A 814 32.85 -4.35 -40.62
N GLU A 815 31.95 -4.21 -41.61
CA GLU A 815 31.62 -2.91 -42.17
C GLU A 815 30.70 -2.15 -41.20
N MET A 816 31.22 -1.02 -40.69
CA MET A 816 30.69 -0.33 -39.50
C MET A 816 29.56 0.66 -39.82
N ASN A 817 28.64 0.30 -40.71
CA ASN A 817 27.43 1.08 -41.01
C ASN A 817 26.34 0.18 -41.56
N LEU A 818 25.06 0.61 -41.44
CA LEU A 818 23.88 -0.18 -41.85
C LEU A 818 23.77 -0.32 -43.38
N LYS A 819 24.13 0.70 -44.12
CA LYS A 819 24.08 0.70 -45.58
C LYS A 819 24.92 -0.44 -46.18
N SER A 820 26.12 -0.65 -45.67
CA SER A 820 27.02 -1.72 -46.08
C SER A 820 26.54 -3.11 -45.67
N GLN A 821 25.56 -3.20 -44.79
CA GLN A 821 24.88 -4.45 -44.41
C GLN A 821 23.68 -4.76 -45.32
N GLY A 822 23.43 -3.95 -46.35
CA GLY A 822 22.39 -4.17 -47.33
C GLY A 822 21.06 -3.45 -47.05
N VAL A 823 21.02 -2.59 -46.06
CA VAL A 823 19.82 -1.80 -45.74
C VAL A 823 19.72 -0.62 -46.72
N SER A 824 18.61 -0.52 -47.43
CA SER A 824 18.34 0.65 -48.27
C SER A 824 17.85 1.85 -47.47
N GLU A 825 18.01 3.05 -48.04
CA GLU A 825 17.52 4.28 -47.40
C GLU A 825 15.99 4.30 -47.30
N GLU A 826 15.31 3.68 -48.26
CA GLU A 826 13.83 3.59 -48.27
C GLU A 826 13.35 2.68 -47.15
N GLU A 827 13.88 1.48 -47.00
CA GLU A 827 13.56 0.55 -45.91
C GLU A 827 13.82 1.17 -44.53
N LEU A 828 14.94 1.91 -44.38
CA LEU A 828 15.25 2.61 -43.16
C LEU A 828 14.18 3.66 -42.81
N ASN A 829 13.82 4.51 -43.80
CA ASN A 829 12.84 5.58 -43.56
C ASN A 829 11.44 5.05 -43.24
N GLU A 830 11.05 3.91 -43.79
CA GLU A 830 9.77 3.27 -43.47
C GLU A 830 9.70 2.67 -42.06
N SER A 831 10.81 2.19 -41.54
CA SER A 831 10.84 1.41 -40.29
C SER A 831 11.39 2.16 -39.07
N ILE A 832 12.15 3.23 -39.26
CA ILE A 832 12.93 3.91 -38.20
C ILE A 832 12.08 4.41 -37.04
N ASP A 833 10.89 5.00 -37.32
CA ASP A 833 10.02 5.51 -36.26
C ASP A 833 9.53 4.38 -35.37
N ARG A 834 9.06 3.28 -35.96
CA ARG A 834 8.63 2.09 -35.21
C ARG A 834 9.78 1.43 -34.45
N MET A 835 10.96 1.34 -35.06
CA MET A 835 12.14 0.78 -34.41
C MET A 835 12.55 1.63 -33.19
N ALA A 836 12.51 2.96 -33.29
CA ALA A 836 12.86 3.86 -32.21
C ALA A 836 11.88 3.73 -31.01
N GLU A 837 10.58 3.64 -31.28
CA GLU A 837 9.56 3.40 -30.24
C GLU A 837 9.75 2.04 -29.57
N LEU A 838 9.93 0.98 -30.35
CA LEU A 838 10.18 -0.36 -29.82
C LEU A 838 11.51 -0.47 -29.05
N ALA A 839 12.55 0.26 -29.44
CA ALA A 839 13.81 0.30 -28.71
C ALA A 839 13.65 1.04 -27.37
N PHE A 840 12.86 2.11 -27.33
CA PHE A 840 12.52 2.78 -26.07
C PHE A 840 11.78 1.84 -25.10
N GLU A 841 10.90 1.00 -25.61
CA GLU A 841 10.17 0.02 -24.79
C GLU A 841 11.01 -1.20 -24.41
N ASP A 842 12.18 -1.40 -24.98
CA ASP A 842 13.03 -2.56 -24.65
C ASP A 842 13.49 -2.53 -23.17
N GLN A 843 13.63 -3.72 -22.58
CA GLN A 843 14.05 -3.86 -21.16
C GLN A 843 15.43 -3.27 -20.91
N CYS A 844 16.35 -3.36 -21.90
CA CYS A 844 17.73 -2.88 -21.76
C CYS A 844 17.80 -1.35 -21.62
N THR A 845 16.85 -0.61 -22.18
CA THR A 845 16.81 0.88 -22.12
C THR A 845 16.76 1.39 -20.68
N THR A 846 16.16 0.64 -19.76
CA THR A 846 15.95 1.07 -18.36
C THR A 846 17.25 1.24 -17.57
N ALA A 847 18.36 0.62 -18.00
CA ALA A 847 19.65 0.71 -17.30
C ALA A 847 20.63 1.66 -17.98
N ASN A 848 20.26 2.31 -19.07
CA ASN A 848 21.10 3.29 -19.77
C ASN A 848 21.45 4.49 -18.85
N PRO A 849 22.65 5.08 -18.91
CA PRO A 849 23.10 6.13 -18.00
C PRO A 849 22.30 7.44 -18.10
N LYS A 850 21.52 7.61 -19.14
CA LYS A 850 20.52 8.69 -19.27
C LYS A 850 19.24 8.17 -19.95
N GLU A 851 18.14 8.83 -19.70
CA GLU A 851 16.87 8.52 -20.34
C GLU A 851 16.94 8.92 -21.81
N ALA A 852 16.91 7.95 -22.71
CA ALA A 852 16.94 8.23 -24.14
C ALA A 852 15.55 8.62 -24.65
N LEU A 853 15.42 9.77 -25.31
CA LEU A 853 14.19 10.14 -25.98
C LEU A 853 14.04 9.35 -27.30
N ILE A 854 12.80 9.07 -27.69
CA ILE A 854 12.53 8.35 -28.97
C ILE A 854 13.15 9.07 -30.17
N SER A 855 13.11 10.41 -30.19
CA SER A 855 13.78 11.21 -31.21
C SER A 855 15.30 11.04 -31.23
N GLU A 856 15.93 10.94 -30.06
CA GLU A 856 17.36 10.72 -29.95
C GLU A 856 17.77 9.30 -30.40
N ILE A 857 16.93 8.29 -30.09
CA ILE A 857 17.12 6.92 -30.58
C ILE A 857 17.04 6.91 -32.12
N LYS A 858 16.05 7.62 -32.67
CA LYS A 858 15.92 7.79 -34.13
C LYS A 858 17.17 8.42 -34.75
N ASP A 859 17.69 9.49 -34.13
CA ASP A 859 18.91 10.17 -34.63
C ASP A 859 20.14 9.25 -34.59
N ILE A 860 20.25 8.38 -33.57
CA ILE A 860 21.33 7.39 -33.45
C ILE A 860 21.25 6.39 -34.64
N ILE A 861 20.07 5.84 -34.88
CA ILE A 861 19.84 4.88 -36.00
C ILE A 861 20.15 5.56 -37.32
N GLN A 862 19.68 6.78 -37.56
CA GLN A 862 19.94 7.54 -38.77
C GLN A 862 21.44 7.82 -38.99
N THR A 863 22.15 8.23 -37.91
CA THR A 863 23.57 8.52 -37.96
C THR A 863 24.41 7.27 -38.22
N SER A 864 23.96 6.10 -37.83
CA SER A 864 24.67 4.83 -38.09
C SER A 864 24.48 4.28 -39.49
N TYR A 865 23.61 4.89 -40.31
CA TYR A 865 23.25 4.38 -41.64
C TYR A 865 24.41 4.33 -42.65
N ASP A 866 25.09 5.46 -42.88
CA ASP A 866 26.19 5.58 -43.87
C ASP A 866 27.47 6.13 -43.26
N TYR A 867 27.60 6.06 -41.93
CA TYR A 867 28.72 6.61 -41.20
C TYR A 867 30.07 6.05 -41.67
N LYS A 868 31.03 6.94 -41.88
CA LYS A 868 32.45 6.65 -42.08
C LYS A 868 33.25 7.56 -41.17
N GLN A 869 34.16 6.98 -40.38
CA GLN A 869 35.05 7.74 -39.50
C GLN A 869 36.22 8.33 -40.21
#